data_99e5f132e79416a26fff79aa78bbd3da
#
_entry.id   99e5f132e79416a26fff79aa78bbd3da
#
_cell.length_a   1.000
_cell.length_b   1.000
_cell.length_c   1.000
_cell.angle_alpha   90.00
_cell.angle_beta   90.00
_cell.angle_gamma   90.00
#
_symmetry.space_group_name_H-M   'P 1'
#
loop_
_entity.id
_entity.type
_entity.pdbx_description
1 polymer ?
#
loop_
_entity_poly.entity_id
_entity_poly.type
_entity_poly.pdbx_seq_one_letter_code
_entity_poly.pdbx_strand_id
1 'polypeptide(L)'
;MQFLQPHFLWGLLGLAIPLFIHLFNFQKTEKVIFSNNRLLMEISMQTRKARQVKNWLLLALRMLALALLILTFAQPVISSFSGSKKAAKGLSQSLVYLDNSASMFVGKDGTAPFDLAQEVAKKWPEKMSSGGWFQLISNDFVFHPWTAARSFSSQVAEVNKPESAHSLKTLLPRLHRQMKNRDLGEKKSILLVSDFQKSTSGQLRNLDWDTSLSYQLLAVEQPVHRNFWIDSVWLPKPIDNQSKSQSIKVKIGSSGPVSDSKVNLQLFAGGSLISGKIVTPGNQNPFITELPFRIKPNELLACTLSTDDAEVTFDNNFFFRIQSPRPARVCLISSGPNPYLSQAFSNKNLFRFSFSPFQSPDYQKIKDADLVVLNQAGKVDDALISALNQIVSDGKSLLLIAGKETHESLLAGFRLDVETNASSQKPVDWKIVLPGTEDAFFANAFREIQSSAIRPFARPAAFLKNGTALLKYENGSPYLSKISRGKGEIFWLASALENVESNVQKHPLVIPMLFRIALSGQQASSGSLFSRVSDDFFYLQPDSVGFVKEQLVTLQSGNTAFKTILSRKGNLIRVDLPSSDLSPGFYQVKSENQWLGMVAMNSGKEESVFDFYTEEEIKTELAAYPKIQVNSIKMNASPAHAGQSAQDSVPLWKYFLIGALLFFFVEMWLARKSLVSNSSPA
;
A
#
# COMPACT_ATOMS: atom_id res chain seq x y z
N MET A 1 38.84 20.36 -17.58
CA MET A 1 38.47 21.53 -16.80
C MET A 1 37.17 22.07 -17.36
N GLN A 2 36.11 22.10 -16.58
CA GLN A 2 34.83 22.64 -16.98
C GLN A 2 34.50 23.84 -16.10
N PHE A 3 33.79 24.83 -16.64
CA PHE A 3 33.35 26.00 -15.89
C PHE A 3 31.86 25.84 -15.55
N LEU A 4 31.52 25.91 -14.29
CA LEU A 4 30.09 25.84 -13.86
C LEU A 4 29.31 27.08 -14.27
N GLN A 5 30.00 28.24 -14.36
CA GLN A 5 29.39 29.51 -14.75
C GLN A 5 30.20 30.23 -15.85
N PRO A 6 30.15 29.75 -17.11
CA PRO A 6 30.98 30.25 -18.19
C PRO A 6 30.72 31.72 -18.57
N HIS A 7 29.54 32.28 -18.22
CA HIS A 7 29.23 33.70 -18.54
C HIS A 7 30.14 34.68 -17.79
N PHE A 8 30.73 34.31 -16.65
CA PHE A 8 31.70 35.17 -15.95
C PHE A 8 33.01 35.34 -16.71
N LEU A 9 33.31 34.49 -17.68
CA LEU A 9 34.49 34.64 -18.53
C LEU A 9 34.42 35.90 -19.40
N TRP A 10 33.24 36.43 -19.71
CA TRP A 10 33.06 37.76 -20.34
C TRP A 10 33.63 38.88 -19.48
N GLY A 11 33.77 38.68 -18.19
CA GLY A 11 34.43 39.59 -17.27
C GLY A 11 35.92 39.81 -17.62
N LEU A 12 36.56 38.90 -18.37
CA LEU A 12 37.95 39.08 -18.84
C LEU A 12 38.09 40.29 -19.74
N LEU A 13 37.03 40.75 -20.39
CA LEU A 13 37.06 42.03 -21.13
C LEU A 13 37.29 43.22 -20.19
N GLY A 14 36.94 43.10 -18.93
CA GLY A 14 37.23 44.13 -17.91
C GLY A 14 38.71 44.33 -17.61
N LEU A 15 39.59 43.38 -17.99
CA LEU A 15 41.02 43.54 -17.93
C LEU A 15 41.54 44.66 -18.84
N ALA A 16 40.79 45.05 -19.86
CA ALA A 16 41.12 46.21 -20.72
C ALA A 16 41.18 47.52 -19.92
N ILE A 17 40.37 47.67 -18.85
CA ILE A 17 40.27 48.92 -18.07
C ILE A 17 41.62 49.30 -17.43
N PRO A 18 42.28 48.42 -16.60
CA PRO A 18 43.57 48.78 -16.04
C PRO A 18 44.68 48.98 -17.12
N LEU A 19 44.59 48.26 -18.24
CA LEU A 19 45.47 48.41 -19.36
C LEU A 19 45.32 49.80 -20.04
N PHE A 20 44.06 50.24 -20.31
CA PHE A 20 43.81 51.56 -20.87
C PHE A 20 44.25 52.66 -19.91
N ILE A 21 43.98 52.55 -18.60
CA ILE A 21 44.44 53.53 -17.61
C ILE A 21 45.96 53.65 -17.61
N HIS A 22 46.66 52.56 -17.76
CA HIS A 22 48.15 52.53 -17.78
C HIS A 22 48.71 53.11 -19.08
N LEU A 23 48.10 52.85 -20.25
CA LEU A 23 48.53 53.31 -21.56
C LEU A 23 48.32 54.83 -21.76
N PHE A 24 47.22 55.37 -21.29
CA PHE A 24 46.83 56.76 -21.47
C PHE A 24 47.32 57.68 -20.33
N ASN A 25 48.20 57.29 -19.50
CA ASN A 25 48.97 57.98 -18.46
C ASN A 25 48.60 59.48 -18.25
N PHE A 26 47.45 59.76 -17.59
CA PHE A 26 46.91 61.12 -17.35
C PHE A 26 47.66 61.87 -16.24
N GLN A 27 49.01 62.03 -16.34
CA GLN A 27 49.76 62.84 -15.39
C GLN A 27 49.86 64.25 -15.91
N LYS A 28 49.30 65.23 -15.18
CA LYS A 28 49.59 66.66 -15.40
C LYS A 28 51.03 66.91 -15.01
N THR A 29 51.84 67.34 -16.01
CA THR A 29 53.20 67.76 -15.79
C THR A 29 53.23 69.24 -15.43
N GLU A 30 53.65 69.62 -14.25
CA GLU A 30 53.98 70.99 -13.89
C GLU A 30 55.42 71.29 -14.36
N LYS A 31 55.56 72.40 -15.10
CA LYS A 31 56.90 72.84 -15.52
C LYS A 31 57.56 73.63 -14.38
N VAL A 32 58.62 73.07 -13.77
CA VAL A 32 59.43 73.74 -12.79
C VAL A 32 60.75 74.09 -13.48
N ILE A 33 61.16 75.36 -13.52
CA ILE A 33 62.40 75.86 -14.18
C ILE A 33 63.56 75.74 -13.21
N PHE A 34 64.51 74.90 -13.51
CA PHE A 34 65.74 74.68 -12.73
C PHE A 34 66.92 75.18 -13.57
N SER A 35 67.89 75.91 -12.92
CA SER A 35 69.07 76.56 -13.54
C SER A 35 70.26 75.65 -13.80
N ASN A 36 70.27 74.40 -13.31
CA ASN A 36 71.39 73.49 -13.57
C ASN A 36 70.93 72.06 -13.93
N ASN A 37 70.89 71.77 -15.25
CA ASN A 37 70.27 70.56 -15.79
C ASN A 37 71.22 69.34 -15.90
N ARG A 38 72.58 69.49 -15.77
CA ARG A 38 73.49 68.40 -16.08
C ARG A 38 73.49 67.27 -15.02
N LEU A 39 73.44 67.60 -13.74
CA LEU A 39 73.44 66.58 -12.67
C LEU A 39 72.15 65.86 -12.54
N LEU A 40 70.99 66.53 -12.85
CA LEU A 40 69.66 65.96 -12.81
C LEU A 40 69.41 64.98 -13.97
N MET A 41 70.14 65.11 -15.09
CA MET A 41 69.88 64.24 -16.26
C MET A 41 70.40 62.82 -16.07
N GLU A 42 71.58 62.62 -15.40
CA GLU A 42 72.11 61.30 -15.17
C GLU A 42 71.35 60.50 -14.12
N ILE A 43 70.94 61.17 -13.01
CA ILE A 43 70.15 60.54 -12.00
C ILE A 43 68.69 60.23 -12.47
N SER A 44 68.17 61.06 -13.37
CA SER A 44 66.82 60.88 -13.87
C SER A 44 66.70 59.74 -14.88
N MET A 45 67.74 59.36 -15.62
CA MET A 45 67.72 58.24 -16.55
C MET A 45 67.67 56.88 -15.86
N GLN A 46 68.47 56.69 -14.77
CA GLN A 46 68.50 55.45 -14.03
C GLN A 46 67.19 55.24 -13.24
N THR A 47 66.65 56.33 -12.63
CA THR A 47 65.38 56.24 -11.90
C THR A 47 64.15 56.06 -12.83
N ARG A 48 64.14 56.58 -14.06
CA ARG A 48 63.04 56.38 -15.02
C ARG A 48 62.95 54.92 -15.45
N LYS A 49 64.03 54.21 -15.77
CA LYS A 49 63.97 52.77 -16.10
C LYS A 49 63.46 51.93 -14.94
N ALA A 50 63.92 52.18 -13.72
CA ALA A 50 63.46 51.45 -12.53
C ALA A 50 61.95 51.71 -12.24
N ARG A 51 61.46 52.94 -12.38
CA ARG A 51 60.08 53.29 -12.27
C ARG A 51 59.17 52.66 -13.33
N GLN A 52 59.66 52.63 -14.60
CA GLN A 52 58.95 51.97 -15.68
C GLN A 52 58.77 50.48 -15.42
N VAL A 53 59.81 49.76 -15.07
CA VAL A 53 59.78 48.33 -14.76
C VAL A 53 58.88 48.08 -13.59
N LYS A 54 58.90 48.91 -12.54
CA LYS A 54 57.99 48.78 -11.39
C LYS A 54 56.52 49.00 -11.75
N ASN A 55 56.20 50.02 -12.58
CA ASN A 55 54.87 50.30 -13.03
C ASN A 55 54.30 49.17 -13.89
N TRP A 56 55.12 48.58 -14.75
CA TRP A 56 54.78 47.42 -15.54
C TRP A 56 54.54 46.18 -14.64
N LEU A 57 55.35 46.00 -13.59
CA LEU A 57 55.18 44.92 -12.64
C LEU A 57 53.88 45.05 -11.84
N LEU A 58 53.57 46.28 -11.38
CA LEU A 58 52.29 46.55 -10.67
C LEU A 58 51.10 46.33 -11.59
N LEU A 59 51.16 46.72 -12.87
CA LEU A 59 50.11 46.44 -13.84
C LEU A 59 49.92 44.93 -14.02
N ALA A 60 51.01 44.19 -14.22
CA ALA A 60 50.98 42.74 -14.39
C ALA A 60 50.37 42.03 -13.19
N LEU A 61 50.72 42.41 -11.95
CA LEU A 61 50.14 41.86 -10.70
C LEU A 61 48.65 42.15 -10.62
N ARG A 62 48.23 43.38 -10.94
CA ARG A 62 46.81 43.78 -10.94
C ARG A 62 45.99 43.00 -11.96
N MET A 63 46.51 42.87 -13.18
CA MET A 63 45.87 42.09 -14.26
C MET A 63 45.71 40.63 -13.88
N LEU A 64 46.73 40.04 -13.24
CA LEU A 64 46.73 38.64 -12.84
C LEU A 64 45.79 38.40 -11.67
N ALA A 65 45.76 39.30 -10.69
CA ALA A 65 44.82 39.26 -9.59
C ALA A 65 43.36 39.34 -10.04
N LEU A 66 43.06 40.28 -10.96
CA LEU A 66 41.72 40.40 -11.54
C LEU A 66 41.30 39.18 -12.37
N ALA A 67 42.24 38.64 -13.17
CA ALA A 67 42.01 37.42 -13.96
C ALA A 67 41.69 36.23 -13.06
N LEU A 68 42.45 36.03 -11.97
CA LEU A 68 42.19 34.96 -11.01
C LEU A 68 40.83 35.18 -10.26
N LEU A 69 40.49 36.42 -9.96
CA LEU A 69 39.18 36.73 -9.36
C LEU A 69 38.02 36.38 -10.28
N ILE A 70 38.12 36.72 -11.58
CA ILE A 70 37.13 36.37 -12.60
C ILE A 70 37.01 34.85 -12.74
N LEU A 71 38.13 34.13 -12.76
CA LEU A 71 38.18 32.67 -12.79
C LEU A 71 37.55 32.05 -11.52
N THR A 72 37.65 32.74 -10.37
CA THR A 72 36.99 32.29 -9.14
C THR A 72 35.47 32.27 -9.31
N PHE A 73 34.88 33.33 -9.89
CA PHE A 73 33.45 33.41 -10.16
C PHE A 73 33.01 32.48 -11.30
N ALA A 74 33.83 32.17 -12.26
CA ALA A 74 33.59 31.19 -13.30
C ALA A 74 33.54 29.74 -12.77
N GLN A 75 33.92 29.52 -11.51
CA GLN A 75 33.92 28.25 -10.78
C GLN A 75 34.50 27.07 -11.61
N PRO A 76 35.78 27.09 -11.94
CA PRO A 76 36.40 25.99 -12.63
C PRO A 76 36.45 24.75 -11.75
N VAL A 77 35.99 23.62 -12.30
CA VAL A 77 36.06 22.30 -11.68
C VAL A 77 36.94 21.39 -12.52
N ILE A 78 37.79 20.66 -11.87
CA ILE A 78 38.44 19.51 -12.49
C ILE A 78 37.54 18.34 -12.14
N SER A 79 36.75 17.82 -13.11
CA SER A 79 36.34 16.45 -13.03
C SER A 79 37.60 15.62 -12.97
N SER A 80 37.90 15.02 -11.84
CA SER A 80 38.85 13.96 -11.77
C SER A 80 38.34 12.84 -12.66
N PHE A 81 38.70 12.90 -13.92
CA PHE A 81 38.75 11.71 -14.74
C PHE A 81 39.72 10.79 -13.99
N SER A 82 39.20 10.08 -12.99
CA SER A 82 39.93 9.04 -12.30
C SER A 82 40.46 8.13 -13.38
N GLY A 83 41.71 8.24 -13.59
CA GLY A 83 42.54 7.74 -14.69
C GLY A 83 41.82 6.76 -15.58
N SER A 84 41.80 7.07 -16.82
CA SER A 84 41.82 6.07 -17.87
C SER A 84 42.89 5.02 -17.51
N LYS A 85 42.57 4.12 -16.57
CA LYS A 85 43.14 2.78 -16.61
C LYS A 85 42.76 2.32 -17.99
N LYS A 86 43.76 2.21 -18.89
CA LYS A 86 43.67 1.64 -20.22
C LYS A 86 42.49 0.70 -20.25
N ALA A 87 41.46 1.04 -21.03
CA ALA A 87 40.27 0.20 -21.14
C ALA A 87 40.79 -1.19 -21.44
N ALA A 88 40.71 -2.07 -20.45
CA ALA A 88 40.99 -3.48 -20.66
C ALA A 88 40.04 -3.89 -21.78
N LYS A 89 40.58 -4.43 -22.87
CA LYS A 89 39.88 -4.91 -24.06
C LYS A 89 38.98 -6.11 -23.70
N GLY A 90 38.07 -5.99 -22.75
CA GLY A 90 37.12 -7.01 -22.37
C GLY A 90 35.71 -6.54 -22.70
N LEU A 91 34.90 -7.39 -23.32
CA LEU A 91 33.49 -7.18 -23.52
C LEU A 91 32.82 -6.99 -22.16
N SER A 92 32.01 -5.96 -22.01
CA SER A 92 31.25 -5.71 -20.80
C SER A 92 29.82 -6.27 -20.94
N GLN A 93 29.29 -6.82 -19.86
CA GLN A 93 27.90 -7.31 -19.76
C GLN A 93 27.18 -6.53 -18.66
N SER A 94 26.13 -5.79 -19.02
CA SER A 94 25.38 -4.96 -18.09
C SER A 94 23.90 -5.30 -18.12
N LEU A 95 23.35 -5.68 -16.97
CA LEU A 95 21.93 -5.85 -16.76
C LEU A 95 21.38 -4.56 -16.14
N VAL A 96 20.36 -4.00 -16.75
CA VAL A 96 19.75 -2.74 -16.32
C VAL A 96 18.34 -3.02 -15.85
N TYR A 97 18.10 -2.76 -14.58
CA TYR A 97 16.75 -2.70 -14.04
C TYR A 97 16.30 -1.25 -14.04
N LEU A 98 15.17 -1.00 -14.70
CA LEU A 98 14.49 0.29 -14.73
C LEU A 98 13.17 0.15 -13.97
N ASP A 99 13.10 0.78 -12.83
CA ASP A 99 11.90 0.81 -12.01
C ASP A 99 10.82 1.64 -12.69
N ASN A 100 9.72 1.00 -13.04
CA ASN A 100 8.51 1.62 -13.57
C ASN A 100 7.32 1.42 -12.63
N SER A 101 7.56 1.43 -11.30
CA SER A 101 6.51 1.46 -10.28
C SER A 101 5.63 2.70 -10.39
N ALA A 102 4.43 2.64 -9.84
CA ALA A 102 3.48 3.76 -9.92
C ALA A 102 4.01 5.03 -9.25
N SER A 103 4.81 4.90 -8.18
CA SER A 103 5.47 6.03 -7.50
C SER A 103 6.41 6.80 -8.44
N MET A 104 7.07 6.13 -9.38
CA MET A 104 7.97 6.76 -10.36
C MET A 104 7.24 7.64 -11.39
N PHE A 105 5.92 7.45 -11.56
CA PHE A 105 5.10 8.25 -12.48
C PHE A 105 4.36 9.41 -11.80
N VAL A 106 4.57 9.60 -10.49
CA VAL A 106 3.99 10.74 -9.78
C VAL A 106 4.75 12.02 -10.13
N GLY A 107 4.09 12.92 -10.81
CA GLY A 107 4.67 14.18 -11.28
C GLY A 107 3.76 14.85 -12.30
N LYS A 108 4.09 16.08 -12.67
CA LYS A 108 3.39 16.80 -13.77
C LYS A 108 4.13 16.52 -15.08
N ASP A 109 3.43 16.65 -16.20
CA ASP A 109 3.89 16.36 -17.56
C ASP A 109 5.38 16.65 -17.82
N GLY A 110 6.15 15.59 -18.16
CA GLY A 110 7.58 15.67 -18.46
C GLY A 110 8.51 15.92 -17.28
N THR A 111 7.99 15.87 -16.04
CA THR A 111 8.79 16.03 -14.81
C THR A 111 8.64 14.84 -13.84
N ALA A 112 8.11 13.73 -14.32
CA ALA A 112 8.03 12.52 -13.51
C ALA A 112 9.44 11.94 -13.26
N PRO A 113 9.72 11.38 -12.08
CA PRO A 113 10.97 10.69 -11.79
C PRO A 113 11.31 9.62 -12.82
N PHE A 114 10.30 8.95 -13.38
CA PHE A 114 10.47 7.96 -14.43
C PHE A 114 11.10 8.54 -15.70
N ASP A 115 10.76 9.76 -16.11
CA ASP A 115 11.32 10.38 -17.31
C ASP A 115 12.84 10.56 -17.20
N LEU A 116 13.31 10.98 -16.01
CA LEU A 116 14.73 11.09 -15.70
C LEU A 116 15.42 9.74 -15.65
N ALA A 117 14.79 8.76 -14.98
CA ALA A 117 15.31 7.39 -14.89
C ALA A 117 15.47 6.77 -16.29
N GLN A 118 14.46 6.95 -17.14
CA GLN A 118 14.48 6.46 -18.52
C GLN A 118 15.59 7.13 -19.36
N GLU A 119 15.76 8.43 -19.23
CA GLU A 119 16.82 9.15 -19.96
C GLU A 119 18.21 8.70 -19.54
N VAL A 120 18.44 8.52 -18.24
CA VAL A 120 19.71 8.02 -17.72
C VAL A 120 19.96 6.59 -18.18
N ALA A 121 18.94 5.73 -18.13
CA ALA A 121 19.06 4.36 -18.62
C ALA A 121 19.38 4.30 -20.13
N LYS A 122 18.76 5.17 -20.96
CA LYS A 122 19.06 5.27 -22.40
C LYS A 122 20.51 5.64 -22.67
N LYS A 123 21.09 6.54 -21.87
CA LYS A 123 22.49 7.01 -22.00
C LYS A 123 23.50 6.09 -21.32
N TRP A 124 23.04 5.07 -20.59
CA TRP A 124 23.93 4.18 -19.85
C TRP A 124 25.00 3.49 -20.70
N PRO A 125 24.70 3.00 -21.93
CA PRO A 125 25.70 2.38 -22.78
C PRO A 125 26.86 3.29 -23.15
N GLU A 126 26.66 4.61 -23.19
CA GLU A 126 27.72 5.59 -23.53
C GLU A 126 28.82 5.68 -22.46
N LYS A 127 28.47 5.31 -21.22
CA LYS A 127 29.40 5.28 -20.07
C LYS A 127 30.24 4.00 -20.02
N MET A 128 29.80 2.98 -20.75
CA MET A 128 30.50 1.69 -20.80
C MET A 128 31.50 1.63 -21.98
N SER A 129 32.48 0.77 -21.85
CA SER A 129 33.44 0.55 -22.94
C SER A 129 32.74 0.14 -24.23
N SER A 130 33.19 0.65 -25.37
CA SER A 130 32.67 0.28 -26.71
C SER A 130 32.67 -1.25 -26.89
N GLY A 131 31.51 -1.86 -27.20
CA GLY A 131 31.37 -3.30 -27.42
C GLY A 131 30.66 -4.07 -26.32
N GLY A 132 29.92 -3.40 -25.39
CA GLY A 132 29.16 -4.04 -24.32
C GLY A 132 27.82 -4.66 -24.78
N TRP A 133 27.39 -5.67 -24.06
CA TRP A 133 26.06 -6.27 -24.13
C TRP A 133 25.17 -5.76 -23.00
N PHE A 134 23.94 -5.36 -23.36
CA PHE A 134 22.97 -4.77 -22.42
C PHE A 134 21.68 -5.57 -22.44
N GLN A 135 21.08 -5.73 -21.30
CA GLN A 135 19.75 -6.34 -21.15
C GLN A 135 18.90 -5.46 -20.24
N LEU A 136 17.67 -5.22 -20.65
CA LEU A 136 16.68 -4.49 -19.89
C LEU A 136 15.76 -5.44 -19.15
N ILE A 137 15.36 -5.06 -17.94
CA ILE A 137 14.25 -5.60 -17.17
C ILE A 137 13.53 -4.45 -16.47
N SER A 138 12.20 -4.53 -16.40
CA SER A 138 11.35 -3.63 -15.61
C SER A 138 10.45 -4.41 -14.64
N ASN A 139 9.48 -3.77 -14.01
CA ASN A 139 8.59 -4.45 -13.05
C ASN A 139 7.65 -5.49 -13.67
N ASP A 140 7.51 -5.53 -14.99
CA ASP A 140 6.82 -6.61 -15.70
C ASP A 140 7.56 -7.96 -15.62
N PHE A 141 8.81 -7.97 -15.13
CA PHE A 141 9.72 -9.12 -15.10
C PHE A 141 10.00 -9.78 -16.43
N VAL A 142 9.75 -9.09 -17.54
CA VAL A 142 10.15 -9.55 -18.88
C VAL A 142 11.62 -9.19 -19.11
N PHE A 143 12.45 -10.22 -19.28
CA PHE A 143 13.84 -10.05 -19.67
C PHE A 143 13.91 -9.83 -21.18
N HIS A 144 14.17 -8.60 -21.58
CA HIS A 144 14.47 -8.31 -22.99
C HIS A 144 15.73 -9.08 -23.46
N PRO A 145 15.88 -9.36 -24.76
CA PRO A 145 17.09 -10.02 -25.24
C PRO A 145 18.34 -9.17 -25.02
N TRP A 146 19.49 -9.82 -24.83
CA TRP A 146 20.78 -9.13 -24.78
C TRP A 146 21.07 -8.45 -26.12
N THR A 147 21.32 -7.16 -26.11
CA THR A 147 21.48 -6.31 -27.29
C THR A 147 22.68 -5.38 -27.17
N ALA A 148 23.12 -4.84 -28.33
CA ALA A 148 24.11 -3.78 -28.38
C ALA A 148 23.48 -2.43 -27.97
N ALA A 149 24.32 -1.44 -27.66
CA ALA A 149 23.95 -0.12 -27.15
C ALA A 149 22.79 0.56 -27.91
N ARG A 150 22.80 0.55 -29.24
CA ARG A 150 21.76 1.23 -30.05
C ARG A 150 20.37 0.59 -29.90
N SER A 151 20.28 -0.72 -29.95
CA SER A 151 19.01 -1.46 -29.78
C SER A 151 18.52 -1.41 -28.32
N PHE A 152 19.43 -1.36 -27.35
CA PHE A 152 19.09 -1.20 -25.94
C PHE A 152 18.35 0.11 -25.68
N SER A 153 18.85 1.24 -26.20
CA SER A 153 18.21 2.55 -26.00
C SER A 153 16.77 2.59 -26.57
N SER A 154 16.51 1.84 -27.66
CA SER A 154 15.16 1.70 -28.19
C SER A 154 14.25 0.88 -27.26
N GLN A 155 14.75 -0.22 -26.70
CA GLN A 155 13.99 -1.04 -25.72
C GLN A 155 13.64 -0.22 -24.47
N VAL A 156 14.56 0.58 -23.95
CA VAL A 156 14.30 1.47 -22.80
C VAL A 156 13.19 2.48 -23.14
N ALA A 157 13.12 2.96 -24.40
CA ALA A 157 12.08 3.91 -24.80
C ALA A 157 10.68 3.30 -24.87
N GLU A 158 10.55 1.98 -25.00
CA GLU A 158 9.26 1.25 -25.05
C GLU A 158 8.61 1.11 -23.66
N VAL A 159 9.39 1.18 -22.58
CA VAL A 159 8.86 1.16 -21.20
C VAL A 159 8.20 2.51 -20.94
N ASN A 160 6.86 2.55 -20.90
CA ASN A 160 6.09 3.80 -20.84
C ASN A 160 4.84 3.75 -19.95
N LYS A 161 4.61 2.66 -19.22
CA LYS A 161 3.45 2.51 -18.34
C LYS A 161 3.86 2.05 -16.96
N PRO A 162 3.11 2.47 -15.92
CA PRO A 162 3.36 1.98 -14.57
C PRO A 162 2.98 0.51 -14.43
N GLU A 163 3.77 -0.22 -13.67
CA GLU A 163 3.52 -1.60 -13.23
C GLU A 163 3.61 -1.67 -11.70
N SER A 164 3.09 -2.74 -11.11
CA SER A 164 3.18 -2.93 -9.65
C SER A 164 4.63 -3.10 -9.21
N ALA A 165 5.03 -2.40 -8.14
CA ALA A 165 6.37 -2.54 -7.59
C ALA A 165 6.63 -3.95 -7.05
N HIS A 166 7.84 -4.40 -7.21
CA HIS A 166 8.32 -5.65 -6.63
C HIS A 166 9.41 -5.39 -5.61
N SER A 167 9.44 -6.21 -4.55
CA SER A 167 10.48 -6.05 -3.53
C SER A 167 11.86 -6.39 -4.09
N LEU A 168 12.88 -5.64 -3.68
CA LEU A 168 14.28 -5.95 -4.05
C LEU A 168 14.69 -7.36 -3.60
N LYS A 169 14.09 -7.88 -2.54
CA LYS A 169 14.30 -9.27 -2.07
C LYS A 169 13.89 -10.30 -3.13
N THR A 170 12.84 -10.03 -3.91
CA THR A 170 12.40 -10.93 -4.99
C THR A 170 13.11 -10.64 -6.31
N LEU A 171 13.50 -9.40 -6.54
CA LEU A 171 14.18 -8.96 -7.76
C LEU A 171 15.62 -9.46 -7.85
N LEU A 172 16.44 -9.22 -6.81
CA LEU A 172 17.88 -9.53 -6.83
C LEU A 172 18.20 -10.99 -7.19
N PRO A 173 17.56 -12.03 -6.64
CA PRO A 173 17.85 -13.41 -7.03
C PRO A 173 17.57 -13.70 -8.52
N ARG A 174 16.57 -13.02 -9.12
CA ARG A 174 16.27 -13.16 -10.55
C ARG A 174 17.35 -12.51 -11.40
N LEU A 175 17.82 -11.31 -11.03
CA LEU A 175 18.91 -10.62 -11.71
C LEU A 175 20.22 -11.46 -11.64
N HIS A 176 20.55 -12.01 -10.47
CA HIS A 176 21.72 -12.87 -10.28
C HIS A 176 21.65 -14.13 -11.16
N ARG A 177 20.49 -14.79 -11.19
CA ARG A 177 20.29 -15.97 -12.07
C ARG A 177 20.48 -15.60 -13.53
N GLN A 178 19.95 -14.46 -13.97
CA GLN A 178 20.08 -14.00 -15.34
C GLN A 178 21.51 -13.67 -15.73
N MET A 179 22.28 -13.07 -14.83
CA MET A 179 23.70 -12.79 -15.03
C MET A 179 24.57 -14.05 -15.07
N LYS A 180 24.17 -15.12 -14.36
CA LYS A 180 24.87 -16.42 -14.37
C LYS A 180 24.55 -17.28 -15.59
N ASN A 181 23.35 -17.16 -16.14
CA ASN A 181 22.87 -18.00 -17.23
C ASN A 181 23.63 -17.76 -18.55
N ARG A 182 24.26 -16.64 -18.75
CA ARG A 182 24.96 -16.29 -19.97
C ARG A 182 26.25 -15.52 -19.68
N ASP A 183 27.34 -15.97 -20.24
CA ASP A 183 28.65 -15.34 -20.12
C ASP A 183 29.00 -14.65 -21.42
N LEU A 184 28.76 -13.36 -21.50
CA LEU A 184 28.97 -12.53 -22.69
C LEU A 184 30.16 -11.57 -22.56
N GLY A 185 30.80 -11.52 -21.38
CA GLY A 185 31.86 -10.57 -21.13
C GLY A 185 32.60 -10.76 -19.80
N GLU A 186 33.82 -10.28 -19.72
CA GLU A 186 34.69 -10.38 -18.54
C GLU A 186 34.19 -9.50 -17.37
N LYS A 187 33.55 -8.38 -17.69
CA LYS A 187 33.06 -7.43 -16.69
C LYS A 187 31.54 -7.52 -16.60
N LYS A 188 31.04 -8.01 -15.47
CA LYS A 188 29.62 -8.12 -15.18
C LYS A 188 29.16 -7.04 -14.23
N SER A 189 28.14 -6.28 -14.63
CA SER A 189 27.57 -5.21 -13.80
C SER A 189 26.05 -5.22 -13.83
N ILE A 190 25.45 -4.79 -12.73
CA ILE A 190 24.02 -4.58 -12.60
C ILE A 190 23.80 -3.10 -12.28
N LEU A 191 22.98 -2.45 -13.09
CA LEU A 191 22.47 -1.11 -12.83
C LEU A 191 21.06 -1.21 -12.29
N LEU A 192 20.80 -0.60 -11.14
CA LEU A 192 19.47 -0.44 -10.56
C LEU A 192 19.10 1.05 -10.59
N VAL A 193 18.06 1.40 -11.33
CA VAL A 193 17.52 2.77 -11.39
C VAL A 193 16.14 2.74 -10.77
N SER A 194 15.99 3.32 -9.58
CA SER A 194 14.78 3.27 -8.77
C SER A 194 14.72 4.47 -7.81
N ASP A 195 13.57 4.77 -7.26
CA ASP A 195 13.40 5.70 -6.15
C ASP A 195 13.79 5.09 -4.79
N PHE A 196 14.06 3.79 -4.74
CA PHE A 196 14.41 3.04 -3.52
C PHE A 196 13.45 3.31 -2.36
N GLN A 197 12.16 3.19 -2.62
CA GLN A 197 11.13 3.30 -1.60
C GLN A 197 11.35 2.26 -0.49
N LYS A 198 11.33 2.68 0.79
CA LYS A 198 11.69 1.80 1.93
C LYS A 198 10.75 0.62 2.09
N SER A 199 9.46 0.81 1.78
CA SER A 199 8.43 -0.23 1.84
C SER A 199 8.66 -1.40 0.88
N THR A 200 9.15 -1.12 -0.34
CA THR A 200 9.44 -2.12 -1.38
C THR A 200 10.88 -2.62 -1.32
N SER A 201 11.83 -1.75 -0.98
CA SER A 201 13.25 -2.10 -0.89
C SER A 201 13.57 -2.94 0.35
N GLY A 202 12.88 -2.71 1.47
CA GLY A 202 13.20 -3.31 2.75
C GLY A 202 14.57 -2.84 3.27
N GLN A 203 15.15 -3.56 4.20
CA GLN A 203 16.50 -3.25 4.72
C GLN A 203 17.57 -3.72 3.73
N LEU A 204 18.26 -2.79 3.09
CA LEU A 204 19.22 -3.07 2.02
C LEU A 204 20.40 -3.94 2.47
N ARG A 205 20.86 -3.79 3.71
CA ARG A 205 21.95 -4.60 4.30
C ARG A 205 21.61 -6.08 4.43
N ASN A 206 20.32 -6.43 4.49
CA ASN A 206 19.84 -7.80 4.69
C ASN A 206 19.54 -8.51 3.35
N LEU A 207 19.77 -7.85 2.23
CA LEU A 207 19.59 -8.43 0.91
C LEU A 207 20.81 -9.27 0.50
N ASP A 208 20.57 -10.28 -0.33
CA ASP A 208 21.62 -11.17 -0.84
C ASP A 208 22.36 -10.54 -2.04
N TRP A 209 23.36 -9.71 -1.76
CA TRP A 209 24.22 -9.08 -2.77
C TRP A 209 25.33 -10.03 -3.21
N ASP A 210 25.37 -10.39 -4.50
CA ASP A 210 26.42 -11.24 -5.05
C ASP A 210 27.75 -10.46 -5.17
N THR A 211 28.71 -10.76 -4.30
CA THR A 211 30.02 -10.07 -4.24
C THR A 211 30.88 -10.27 -5.47
N SER A 212 30.52 -11.21 -6.36
CA SER A 212 31.23 -11.41 -7.64
C SER A 212 30.85 -10.34 -8.67
N LEU A 213 29.69 -9.72 -8.55
CA LEU A 213 29.16 -8.71 -9.45
C LEU A 213 29.48 -7.30 -8.96
N SER A 214 29.49 -6.34 -9.88
CA SER A 214 29.53 -4.92 -9.55
C SER A 214 28.15 -4.31 -9.71
N TYR A 215 27.72 -3.48 -8.74
CA TYR A 215 26.41 -2.83 -8.76
C TYR A 215 26.59 -1.33 -8.86
N GLN A 216 25.66 -0.72 -9.60
CA GLN A 216 25.46 0.71 -9.58
C GLN A 216 24.01 1.00 -9.24
N LEU A 217 23.79 1.66 -8.13
CA LEU A 217 22.47 2.08 -7.65
C LEU A 217 22.34 3.57 -7.97
N LEU A 218 21.31 3.89 -8.76
CA LEU A 218 20.95 5.25 -9.08
C LEU A 218 19.63 5.57 -8.41
N ALA A 219 19.69 6.25 -7.28
CA ALA A 219 18.52 6.69 -6.54
C ALA A 219 17.92 7.93 -7.22
N VAL A 220 16.70 7.81 -7.72
CA VAL A 220 15.96 8.94 -8.28
C VAL A 220 15.28 9.68 -7.13
N GLU A 221 15.75 10.89 -6.83
CA GLU A 221 15.15 11.68 -5.74
C GLU A 221 13.70 12.04 -6.07
N GLN A 222 12.81 11.69 -5.17
CA GLN A 222 11.40 12.02 -5.25
C GLN A 222 11.12 13.36 -4.56
N PRO A 223 10.24 14.20 -5.11
CA PRO A 223 9.72 15.34 -4.37
C PRO A 223 8.84 14.86 -3.20
N VAL A 224 8.74 15.70 -2.19
CA VAL A 224 7.85 15.39 -1.05
C VAL A 224 6.41 15.58 -1.50
N HIS A 225 5.68 14.48 -1.62
CA HIS A 225 4.27 14.46 -1.94
C HIS A 225 3.43 14.18 -0.70
N ARG A 226 2.28 14.84 -0.64
CA ARG A 226 1.20 14.47 0.27
C ARG A 226 0.41 13.34 -0.39
N ASN A 227 0.15 12.28 0.34
CA ASN A 227 -0.68 11.18 -0.13
C ASN A 227 -1.68 10.73 0.94
N PHE A 228 -2.90 10.39 0.50
CA PHE A 228 -3.94 9.74 1.27
C PHE A 228 -4.46 8.52 0.52
N TRP A 229 -4.39 7.37 1.13
CA TRP A 229 -4.91 6.13 0.51
C TRP A 229 -5.86 5.39 1.43
N ILE A 230 -6.73 4.59 0.83
CA ILE A 230 -7.62 3.70 1.57
C ILE A 230 -6.87 2.39 1.83
N ASP A 231 -6.57 2.12 3.11
CA ASP A 231 -5.85 0.91 3.51
C ASP A 231 -6.77 -0.31 3.52
N SER A 232 -7.92 -0.19 4.16
CA SER A 232 -8.87 -1.29 4.31
C SER A 232 -10.28 -0.81 4.64
N VAL A 233 -11.25 -1.67 4.35
CA VAL A 233 -12.66 -1.46 4.69
C VAL A 233 -13.21 -2.70 5.38
N TRP A 234 -14.12 -2.52 6.35
CA TRP A 234 -14.81 -3.63 6.99
C TRP A 234 -16.18 -3.21 7.51
N LEU A 235 -17.04 -4.18 7.70
CA LEU A 235 -18.34 -3.98 8.31
C LEU A 235 -18.20 -4.05 9.83
N PRO A 236 -18.52 -2.99 10.58
CA PRO A 236 -18.46 -3.01 12.05
C PRO A 236 -19.47 -3.97 12.67
N LYS A 237 -20.55 -4.23 11.94
CA LYS A 237 -21.63 -5.15 12.32
C LYS A 237 -22.08 -5.93 11.09
N PRO A 238 -22.60 -7.15 11.25
CA PRO A 238 -23.23 -7.87 10.16
C PRO A 238 -24.37 -7.04 9.54
N ILE A 239 -24.54 -7.19 8.24
CA ILE A 239 -25.62 -6.49 7.52
C ILE A 239 -26.95 -7.00 8.00
N ASP A 240 -27.80 -6.06 8.42
CA ASP A 240 -29.18 -6.33 8.86
C ASP A 240 -30.14 -5.83 7.77
N ASN A 241 -30.85 -6.76 7.12
CA ASN A 241 -31.85 -6.45 6.09
C ASN A 241 -33.04 -5.63 6.59
N GLN A 242 -33.23 -5.49 7.92
CA GLN A 242 -34.25 -4.67 8.51
C GLN A 242 -33.81 -3.23 8.81
N SER A 243 -32.49 -2.99 8.84
CA SER A 243 -31.94 -1.67 9.14
C SER A 243 -32.05 -0.75 7.93
N LYS A 244 -32.57 0.46 8.14
CA LYS A 244 -32.69 1.49 7.10
C LYS A 244 -31.33 2.05 6.67
N SER A 245 -30.29 1.89 7.48
CA SER A 245 -28.96 2.38 7.21
C SER A 245 -27.93 1.43 7.81
N GLN A 246 -26.93 1.09 7.03
CA GLN A 246 -25.75 0.34 7.42
C GLN A 246 -24.56 1.28 7.46
N SER A 247 -23.44 0.86 8.04
CA SER A 247 -22.17 1.61 7.96
C SER A 247 -21.02 0.70 7.62
N ILE A 248 -20.03 1.25 6.90
CA ILE A 248 -18.71 0.66 6.73
C ILE A 248 -17.69 1.48 7.50
N LYS A 249 -16.72 0.82 8.09
CA LYS A 249 -15.51 1.46 8.62
C LYS A 249 -14.43 1.46 7.55
N VAL A 250 -13.78 2.61 7.42
CA VAL A 250 -12.73 2.87 6.46
C VAL A 250 -11.48 3.26 7.22
N LYS A 251 -10.38 2.57 6.96
CA LYS A 251 -9.05 2.90 7.45
C LYS A 251 -8.28 3.62 6.36
N ILE A 252 -7.82 4.83 6.65
CA ILE A 252 -7.11 5.71 5.75
C ILE A 252 -5.68 5.83 6.25
N GLY A 253 -4.71 5.58 5.38
CA GLY A 253 -3.32 5.90 5.61
C GLY A 253 -2.96 7.24 5.00
N SER A 254 -1.87 7.84 5.48
CA SER A 254 -1.34 9.08 4.94
C SER A 254 0.18 9.11 4.99
N SER A 255 0.81 9.84 4.06
CA SER A 255 2.23 10.13 4.06
C SER A 255 2.49 11.58 3.65
N GLY A 256 3.66 12.10 4.02
CA GLY A 256 4.03 13.49 3.76
C GLY A 256 3.35 14.51 4.70
N PRO A 257 3.35 15.81 4.35
CA PRO A 257 2.82 16.89 5.17
C PRO A 257 1.28 16.93 5.09
N VAL A 258 0.63 16.24 6.03
CA VAL A 258 -0.84 16.06 6.04
C VAL A 258 -1.60 16.91 7.05
N SER A 259 -0.90 17.75 7.86
CA SER A 259 -1.53 18.63 8.85
C SER A 259 -2.62 19.50 8.19
N ASP A 260 -3.82 19.54 8.82
CA ASP A 260 -4.99 20.32 8.40
C ASP A 260 -5.56 20.01 7.02
N SER A 261 -5.09 18.93 6.38
CA SER A 261 -5.61 18.51 5.08
C SER A 261 -6.99 17.86 5.21
N LYS A 262 -7.89 18.24 4.31
CA LYS A 262 -9.22 17.62 4.19
C LYS A 262 -9.19 16.59 3.08
N VAL A 263 -9.79 15.43 3.33
CA VAL A 263 -9.95 14.35 2.35
C VAL A 263 -11.43 14.13 2.12
N ASN A 264 -11.86 14.18 0.88
CA ASN A 264 -13.23 13.90 0.50
C ASN A 264 -13.35 12.43 0.11
N LEU A 265 -14.04 11.65 0.94
CA LEU A 265 -14.33 10.25 0.69
C LEU A 265 -15.66 10.13 -0.04
N GLN A 266 -15.67 9.44 -1.16
CA GLN A 266 -16.85 9.20 -1.98
C GLN A 266 -17.05 7.70 -2.18
N LEU A 267 -18.22 7.20 -1.80
CA LEU A 267 -18.61 5.80 -1.97
C LEU A 267 -19.55 5.67 -3.15
N PHE A 268 -19.12 4.93 -4.15
CA PHE A 268 -19.90 4.60 -5.33
C PHE A 268 -20.36 3.15 -5.27
N ALA A 269 -21.56 2.87 -5.79
CA ALA A 269 -22.06 1.52 -6.04
C ALA A 269 -22.65 1.45 -7.45
N GLY A 270 -22.15 0.52 -8.28
CA GLY A 270 -22.56 0.40 -9.68
C GLY A 270 -22.36 1.70 -10.48
N GLY A 271 -21.35 2.50 -10.15
CA GLY A 271 -21.05 3.79 -10.79
C GLY A 271 -21.83 5.00 -10.24
N SER A 272 -22.80 4.79 -9.34
CA SER A 272 -23.58 5.89 -8.74
C SER A 272 -23.04 6.24 -7.34
N LEU A 273 -22.93 7.53 -7.04
CA LEU A 273 -22.57 8.01 -5.71
C LEU A 273 -23.69 7.70 -4.70
N ILE A 274 -23.37 6.91 -3.66
CA ILE A 274 -24.35 6.52 -2.64
C ILE A 274 -24.07 7.15 -1.26
N SER A 275 -22.85 7.59 -1.02
CA SER A 275 -22.45 8.24 0.24
C SER A 275 -21.19 9.05 0.05
N GLY A 276 -21.01 10.11 0.83
CA GLY A 276 -19.79 10.91 0.83
C GLY A 276 -19.56 11.55 2.19
N LYS A 277 -18.29 11.80 2.52
CA LYS A 277 -17.89 12.45 3.76
C LYS A 277 -16.56 13.14 3.61
N ILE A 278 -16.47 14.38 4.07
CA ILE A 278 -15.20 15.09 4.21
C ILE A 278 -14.66 14.79 5.61
N VAL A 279 -13.42 14.35 5.66
CA VAL A 279 -12.71 14.02 6.90
C VAL A 279 -11.41 14.81 7.01
N THR A 280 -11.00 15.12 8.24
CA THR A 280 -9.70 15.75 8.53
C THR A 280 -8.93 14.79 9.46
N PRO A 281 -8.00 13.99 8.91
CA PRO A 281 -7.27 12.99 9.70
C PRO A 281 -6.43 13.58 10.84
N GLY A 282 -5.97 14.83 10.72
CA GLY A 282 -5.07 15.45 11.67
C GLY A 282 -3.74 14.70 11.79
N ASN A 283 -3.24 14.54 13.02
CA ASN A 283 -2.00 13.79 13.29
C ASN A 283 -2.22 12.28 13.47
N GLN A 284 -3.44 11.77 13.27
CA GLN A 284 -3.72 10.33 13.37
C GLN A 284 -3.34 9.62 12.08
N ASN A 285 -2.44 8.66 12.16
CA ASN A 285 -2.07 7.79 11.04
C ASN A 285 -1.86 6.36 11.57
N PRO A 286 -2.68 5.37 11.18
CA PRO A 286 -3.84 5.50 10.31
C PRO A 286 -5.08 6.10 10.99
N PHE A 287 -5.94 6.75 10.22
CA PHE A 287 -7.21 7.32 10.64
C PHE A 287 -8.39 6.40 10.29
N ILE A 288 -9.37 6.27 11.19
CA ILE A 288 -10.55 5.43 10.97
C ILE A 288 -11.81 6.29 10.97
N THR A 289 -12.64 6.14 9.94
CA THR A 289 -13.92 6.82 9.83
C THR A 289 -15.04 5.86 9.46
N GLU A 290 -16.30 6.30 9.59
CA GLU A 290 -17.46 5.54 9.18
C GLU A 290 -18.23 6.27 8.08
N LEU A 291 -18.71 5.49 7.09
CA LEU A 291 -19.57 5.95 6.00
C LEU A 291 -20.89 5.16 6.05
N PRO A 292 -22.05 5.85 6.05
CA PRO A 292 -23.33 5.19 5.94
C PRO A 292 -23.61 4.74 4.51
N PHE A 293 -24.34 3.64 4.34
CA PHE A 293 -24.85 3.18 3.06
C PHE A 293 -26.20 2.46 3.20
N ARG A 294 -26.86 2.19 2.08
CA ARG A 294 -28.07 1.39 2.02
C ARG A 294 -27.88 0.26 1.03
N ILE A 295 -28.43 -0.90 1.36
CA ILE A 295 -28.42 -2.10 0.52
C ILE A 295 -29.79 -2.77 0.59
N LYS A 296 -30.26 -3.29 -0.55
CA LYS A 296 -31.50 -4.07 -0.60
C LYS A 296 -31.23 -5.53 -0.18
N PRO A 297 -32.26 -6.24 0.31
CA PRO A 297 -32.11 -7.67 0.59
C PRO A 297 -31.67 -8.44 -0.67
N ASN A 298 -30.78 -9.41 -0.49
CA ASN A 298 -30.23 -10.26 -1.55
C ASN A 298 -29.55 -9.49 -2.70
N GLU A 299 -28.98 -8.33 -2.41
CA GLU A 299 -28.26 -7.50 -3.37
C GLU A 299 -26.75 -7.69 -3.21
N LEU A 300 -26.03 -7.73 -4.32
CA LEU A 300 -24.58 -7.65 -4.37
C LEU A 300 -24.17 -6.31 -4.97
N LEU A 301 -23.51 -5.49 -4.19
CA LEU A 301 -23.00 -4.20 -4.62
C LEU A 301 -21.51 -4.28 -4.95
N ALA A 302 -21.15 -3.86 -6.15
CA ALA A 302 -19.77 -3.53 -6.52
C ALA A 302 -19.50 -2.10 -6.05
N CYS A 303 -18.70 -1.95 -5.00
CA CYS A 303 -18.43 -0.68 -4.35
C CYS A 303 -17.04 -0.17 -4.66
N THR A 304 -16.93 1.08 -5.09
CA THR A 304 -15.67 1.81 -5.21
C THR A 304 -15.68 2.94 -4.20
N LEU A 305 -14.69 2.95 -3.33
CA LEU A 305 -14.43 4.07 -2.44
C LEU A 305 -13.30 4.90 -3.04
N SER A 306 -13.54 6.20 -3.24
CA SER A 306 -12.58 7.11 -3.86
C SER A 306 -12.18 8.23 -2.92
N THR A 307 -10.91 8.62 -2.99
CA THR A 307 -10.38 9.87 -2.42
C THR A 307 -10.17 10.89 -3.53
N ASP A 308 -10.11 12.18 -3.18
CA ASP A 308 -9.88 13.28 -4.12
C ASP A 308 -8.43 13.80 -4.06
N ASP A 309 -7.46 12.94 -3.79
CA ASP A 309 -6.07 13.33 -3.81
C ASP A 309 -5.62 13.64 -5.25
N ALA A 310 -5.19 14.89 -5.46
CA ALA A 310 -4.78 15.37 -6.77
C ALA A 310 -3.27 15.17 -7.04
N GLU A 311 -2.46 14.94 -5.99
CA GLU A 311 -1.02 14.77 -6.13
C GLU A 311 -0.67 13.33 -6.51
N VAL A 312 -1.28 12.37 -5.80
CA VAL A 312 -1.07 10.94 -6.01
C VAL A 312 -2.39 10.29 -6.37
N THR A 313 -2.55 9.89 -7.61
CA THR A 313 -3.85 9.46 -8.14
C THR A 313 -3.99 7.96 -8.33
N PHE A 314 -2.91 7.19 -8.36
CA PHE A 314 -2.91 5.76 -8.67
C PHE A 314 -3.58 4.91 -7.59
N ASP A 315 -3.63 5.37 -6.34
CA ASP A 315 -4.19 4.67 -5.18
C ASP A 315 -5.46 5.32 -4.61
N ASN A 316 -6.02 6.31 -5.33
CA ASN A 316 -7.25 7.00 -4.96
C ASN A 316 -8.48 6.09 -4.91
N ASN A 317 -8.48 4.97 -5.62
CA ASN A 317 -9.61 4.08 -5.69
C ASN A 317 -9.37 2.79 -4.91
N PHE A 318 -10.39 2.37 -4.16
CA PHE A 318 -10.40 1.11 -3.43
C PHE A 318 -11.67 0.34 -3.77
N PHE A 319 -11.50 -0.89 -4.25
CA PHE A 319 -12.59 -1.74 -4.72
C PHE A 319 -12.97 -2.76 -3.65
N PHE A 320 -14.26 -2.90 -3.38
CA PHE A 320 -14.78 -3.92 -2.48
C PHE A 320 -16.20 -4.29 -2.87
N ARG A 321 -16.64 -5.44 -2.40
CA ARG A 321 -18.00 -5.89 -2.61
C ARG A 321 -18.75 -5.95 -1.30
N ILE A 322 -20.02 -5.58 -1.32
CA ILE A 322 -20.93 -5.77 -0.21
C ILE A 322 -22.05 -6.69 -0.69
N GLN A 323 -22.22 -7.79 -0.01
CA GLN A 323 -23.34 -8.70 -0.27
C GLN A 323 -24.30 -8.68 0.89
N SER A 324 -25.56 -8.33 0.59
CA SER A 324 -26.63 -8.45 1.56
C SER A 324 -26.86 -9.93 1.89
N PRO A 325 -27.10 -10.28 3.15
CA PRO A 325 -27.45 -11.64 3.50
C PRO A 325 -28.64 -12.13 2.66
N ARG A 326 -28.50 -13.31 2.08
CA ARG A 326 -29.65 -14.00 1.50
C ARG A 326 -30.63 -14.41 2.61
N PRO A 327 -31.91 -14.65 2.30
CA PRO A 327 -32.85 -15.22 3.27
C PRO A 327 -32.26 -16.51 3.86
N ALA A 328 -32.29 -16.62 5.20
CA ALA A 328 -31.79 -17.80 5.90
C ALA A 328 -32.62 -19.03 5.57
N ARG A 329 -32.00 -20.10 5.15
CA ARG A 329 -32.69 -21.39 4.95
C ARG A 329 -32.90 -22.06 6.28
N VAL A 330 -34.18 -22.20 6.66
CA VAL A 330 -34.58 -22.81 7.93
C VAL A 330 -35.30 -24.12 7.64
N CYS A 331 -34.79 -25.23 8.24
CA CYS A 331 -35.44 -26.53 8.17
C CYS A 331 -36.02 -26.89 9.56
N LEU A 332 -37.34 -26.98 9.66
CA LEU A 332 -38.01 -27.49 10.87
C LEU A 332 -38.14 -29.00 10.78
N ILE A 333 -37.62 -29.70 11.79
CA ILE A 333 -37.83 -31.15 11.99
C ILE A 333 -38.72 -31.33 13.20
N SER A 334 -39.90 -31.90 12.99
CA SER A 334 -40.87 -32.19 14.05
C SER A 334 -41.85 -33.30 13.64
N SER A 335 -42.60 -33.82 14.60
CA SER A 335 -43.62 -34.87 14.35
C SER A 335 -44.77 -34.35 13.47
N GLY A 336 -45.04 -33.05 13.47
CA GLY A 336 -46.04 -32.40 12.67
C GLY A 336 -45.73 -30.90 12.43
N PRO A 337 -46.42 -30.22 11.54
CA PRO A 337 -46.27 -28.80 11.31
C PRO A 337 -46.51 -28.02 12.62
N ASN A 338 -45.64 -27.08 12.97
CA ASN A 338 -45.81 -26.15 14.07
C ASN A 338 -46.26 -24.77 13.50
N PRO A 339 -47.51 -24.34 13.73
CA PRO A 339 -48.02 -23.09 13.16
C PRO A 339 -47.24 -21.86 13.61
N TYR A 340 -46.78 -21.82 14.86
CA TYR A 340 -46.05 -20.68 15.43
C TYR A 340 -44.65 -20.52 14.79
N LEU A 341 -43.92 -21.63 14.64
CA LEU A 341 -42.62 -21.60 13.97
C LEU A 341 -42.77 -21.30 12.49
N SER A 342 -43.78 -21.88 11.82
CA SER A 342 -44.09 -21.58 10.42
C SER A 342 -44.42 -20.10 10.22
N GLN A 343 -45.18 -19.50 11.14
CA GLN A 343 -45.52 -18.08 11.09
C GLN A 343 -44.29 -17.20 11.43
N ALA A 344 -43.49 -17.56 12.41
CA ALA A 344 -42.27 -16.83 12.77
C ALA A 344 -41.28 -16.75 11.60
N PHE A 345 -41.18 -17.79 10.77
CA PHE A 345 -40.31 -17.87 9.59
C PHE A 345 -41.03 -17.53 8.27
N SER A 346 -42.27 -16.95 8.32
CA SER A 346 -43.07 -16.66 7.13
C SER A 346 -42.54 -15.50 6.27
N ASN A 347 -41.69 -14.62 6.83
CA ASN A 347 -41.15 -13.49 6.10
C ASN A 347 -40.10 -13.96 5.05
N LYS A 348 -40.54 -14.03 3.78
CA LYS A 348 -39.72 -14.52 2.66
C LYS A 348 -38.47 -13.68 2.38
N ASN A 349 -38.42 -12.44 2.84
CA ASN A 349 -37.24 -11.58 2.72
C ASN A 349 -36.13 -11.96 3.72
N LEU A 350 -36.49 -12.61 4.82
CA LEU A 350 -35.59 -13.02 5.88
C LEU A 350 -35.32 -14.52 5.90
N PHE A 351 -36.32 -15.34 5.49
CA PHE A 351 -36.28 -16.79 5.64
C PHE A 351 -36.77 -17.52 4.40
N ARG A 352 -36.14 -18.65 4.11
CA ARG A 352 -36.64 -19.73 3.24
C ARG A 352 -36.96 -20.91 4.16
N PHE A 353 -38.25 -21.00 4.59
CA PHE A 353 -38.67 -22.02 5.52
C PHE A 353 -39.01 -23.31 4.79
N SER A 354 -38.62 -24.44 5.36
CA SER A 354 -38.95 -25.79 4.93
C SER A 354 -39.29 -26.67 6.11
N PHE A 355 -40.11 -27.67 5.87
CA PHE A 355 -40.53 -28.66 6.89
C PHE A 355 -40.03 -30.04 6.46
N SER A 356 -39.59 -30.83 7.44
CA SER A 356 -39.19 -32.22 7.28
C SER A 356 -39.82 -33.05 8.41
N PRO A 357 -40.58 -34.09 8.08
CA PRO A 357 -41.18 -34.96 9.11
C PRO A 357 -40.05 -35.68 9.89
N PHE A 358 -40.27 -35.85 11.19
CA PHE A 358 -39.32 -36.53 12.05
C PHE A 358 -39.11 -38.01 11.69
N GLN A 359 -40.22 -38.71 11.29
CA GLN A 359 -40.19 -40.13 10.94
C GLN A 359 -39.47 -40.41 9.60
N SER A 360 -39.40 -39.42 8.70
CA SER A 360 -38.74 -39.56 7.40
C SER A 360 -38.01 -38.27 7.05
N PRO A 361 -36.82 -38.06 7.68
CA PRO A 361 -36.09 -36.80 7.51
C PRO A 361 -35.58 -36.61 6.07
N ASP A 362 -35.77 -35.40 5.54
CA ASP A 362 -35.22 -34.99 4.25
C ASP A 362 -33.80 -34.47 4.46
N TYR A 363 -32.84 -35.36 4.32
CA TYR A 363 -31.40 -35.06 4.55
C TYR A 363 -30.85 -33.98 3.60
N GLN A 364 -31.45 -33.82 2.40
CA GLN A 364 -31.02 -32.74 1.51
C GLN A 364 -31.46 -31.37 2.04
N LYS A 365 -32.70 -31.22 2.52
CA LYS A 365 -33.14 -29.99 3.18
C LYS A 365 -32.35 -29.66 4.43
N ILE A 366 -32.01 -30.68 5.23
CA ILE A 366 -31.17 -30.55 6.43
C ILE A 366 -29.77 -30.03 6.02
N LYS A 367 -29.16 -30.67 5.05
CA LYS A 367 -27.83 -30.28 4.56
C LYS A 367 -27.79 -28.85 4.00
N ASP A 368 -28.87 -28.42 3.31
CA ASP A 368 -28.94 -27.10 2.69
C ASP A 368 -29.34 -25.99 3.68
N ALA A 369 -29.87 -26.33 4.85
CA ALA A 369 -30.30 -25.37 5.85
C ALA A 369 -29.14 -24.60 6.47
N ASP A 370 -29.34 -23.32 6.83
CA ASP A 370 -28.45 -22.51 7.64
C ASP A 370 -28.79 -22.68 9.14
N LEU A 371 -30.08 -22.91 9.42
CA LEU A 371 -30.59 -23.24 10.73
C LEU A 371 -31.48 -24.48 10.63
N VAL A 372 -31.17 -25.48 11.39
CA VAL A 372 -32.10 -26.61 11.65
C VAL A 372 -32.75 -26.40 13.01
N VAL A 373 -34.06 -26.47 13.03
CA VAL A 373 -34.87 -26.42 14.26
C VAL A 373 -35.39 -27.82 14.53
N LEU A 374 -34.93 -28.45 15.59
CA LEU A 374 -35.44 -29.73 16.06
C LEU A 374 -36.44 -29.46 17.20
N ASN A 375 -37.72 -29.61 16.90
CA ASN A 375 -38.78 -29.27 17.85
C ASN A 375 -39.29 -30.53 18.56
N GLN A 376 -39.10 -30.56 19.89
CA GLN A 376 -39.62 -31.63 20.77
C GLN A 376 -39.32 -33.03 20.25
N ALA A 377 -38.02 -33.29 19.99
CA ALA A 377 -37.60 -34.57 19.45
C ALA A 377 -37.82 -35.70 20.45
N GLY A 378 -38.57 -36.72 20.04
CA GLY A 378 -38.60 -38.03 20.67
C GLY A 378 -37.28 -38.82 20.43
N LYS A 379 -37.40 -40.13 20.27
CA LYS A 379 -36.23 -40.96 19.95
C LYS A 379 -35.65 -40.57 18.56
N VAL A 380 -34.40 -40.13 18.55
CA VAL A 380 -33.67 -39.72 17.32
C VAL A 380 -32.77 -40.89 16.94
N ASP A 381 -32.73 -41.23 15.65
CA ASP A 381 -31.82 -42.23 15.12
C ASP A 381 -30.40 -41.71 14.96
N ASP A 382 -29.43 -42.60 14.95
CA ASP A 382 -28.00 -42.24 14.84
C ASP A 382 -27.66 -41.58 13.52
N ALA A 383 -28.40 -41.87 12.43
CA ALA A 383 -28.18 -41.25 11.12
C ALA A 383 -28.57 -39.79 11.16
N LEU A 384 -29.66 -39.43 11.79
CA LEU A 384 -30.07 -38.03 11.95
C LEU A 384 -29.14 -37.28 12.89
N ILE A 385 -28.71 -37.88 14.00
CA ILE A 385 -27.71 -37.32 14.92
C ILE A 385 -26.39 -37.04 14.18
N SER A 386 -25.91 -37.97 13.37
CA SER A 386 -24.69 -37.83 12.57
C SER A 386 -24.83 -36.68 11.54
N ALA A 387 -25.96 -36.59 10.82
CA ALA A 387 -26.24 -35.53 9.86
C ALA A 387 -26.27 -34.14 10.53
N LEU A 388 -26.94 -34.04 11.71
CA LEU A 388 -27.00 -32.79 12.47
C LEU A 388 -25.63 -32.39 13.05
N ASN A 389 -24.82 -33.33 13.53
CA ASN A 389 -23.45 -33.02 13.96
C ASN A 389 -22.60 -32.53 12.79
N GLN A 390 -22.76 -33.09 11.60
CA GLN A 390 -22.03 -32.65 10.42
C GLN A 390 -22.35 -31.20 10.05
N ILE A 391 -23.65 -30.82 10.02
CA ILE A 391 -24.03 -29.44 9.67
C ILE A 391 -23.51 -28.42 10.70
N VAL A 392 -23.50 -28.78 11.99
CA VAL A 392 -22.91 -27.93 13.05
C VAL A 392 -21.40 -27.81 12.84
N SER A 393 -20.71 -28.92 12.55
CA SER A 393 -19.27 -28.91 12.26
C SER A 393 -18.93 -28.06 11.05
N ASP A 394 -19.82 -28.00 10.05
CA ASP A 394 -19.70 -27.17 8.84
C ASP A 394 -19.98 -25.68 9.09
N GLY A 395 -20.34 -25.29 10.32
CA GLY A 395 -20.52 -23.88 10.72
C GLY A 395 -21.96 -23.40 10.73
N LYS A 396 -22.95 -24.30 10.64
CA LYS A 396 -24.38 -23.97 10.68
C LYS A 396 -24.93 -24.03 12.09
N SER A 397 -26.14 -23.51 12.27
CA SER A 397 -26.81 -23.48 13.57
C SER A 397 -27.81 -24.60 13.72
N LEU A 398 -27.88 -25.13 14.92
CA LEU A 398 -28.91 -26.09 15.35
C LEU A 398 -29.64 -25.53 16.56
N LEU A 399 -30.98 -25.37 16.46
CA LEU A 399 -31.84 -25.02 17.59
C LEU A 399 -32.56 -26.28 18.08
N LEU A 400 -32.31 -26.66 19.30
CA LEU A 400 -33.00 -27.75 20.01
C LEU A 400 -34.05 -27.15 20.95
N ILE A 401 -35.32 -27.49 20.74
CA ILE A 401 -36.42 -27.05 21.59
C ILE A 401 -36.81 -28.20 22.52
N ALA A 402 -36.63 -28.01 23.81
CA ALA A 402 -36.93 -29.01 24.80
C ALA A 402 -38.42 -29.36 24.83
N GLY A 403 -38.73 -30.66 24.86
CA GLY A 403 -40.07 -31.21 25.05
C GLY A 403 -40.17 -31.90 26.39
N LYS A 404 -41.39 -32.47 26.68
CA LYS A 404 -41.63 -33.23 27.89
C LYS A 404 -40.75 -34.48 28.03
N GLU A 405 -40.39 -35.07 26.90
CA GLU A 405 -39.49 -36.22 26.81
C GLU A 405 -38.28 -35.84 25.97
N THR A 406 -37.20 -35.45 26.62
CA THR A 406 -35.89 -35.25 25.95
C THR A 406 -35.13 -36.56 25.98
N HIS A 407 -34.91 -37.17 24.82
CA HIS A 407 -34.37 -38.50 24.72
C HIS A 407 -32.85 -38.50 24.97
N GLU A 408 -32.37 -39.50 25.76
CA GLU A 408 -30.95 -39.68 26.14
C GLU A 408 -30.01 -39.79 24.92
N SER A 409 -30.46 -40.42 23.83
CA SER A 409 -29.68 -40.55 22.61
C SER A 409 -29.31 -39.20 21.99
N LEU A 410 -30.22 -38.21 22.01
CA LEU A 410 -29.96 -36.86 21.56
C LEU A 410 -28.93 -36.15 22.43
N LEU A 411 -29.07 -36.25 23.75
CA LEU A 411 -28.15 -35.64 24.72
C LEU A 411 -26.74 -36.24 24.61
N ALA A 412 -26.63 -37.56 24.51
CA ALA A 412 -25.37 -38.25 24.32
C ALA A 412 -24.71 -37.88 22.97
N GLY A 413 -25.49 -37.89 21.86
CA GLY A 413 -25.02 -37.60 20.52
C GLY A 413 -24.44 -36.20 20.36
N PHE A 414 -25.00 -35.22 21.09
CA PHE A 414 -24.48 -33.84 21.12
C PHE A 414 -23.65 -33.53 22.39
N ARG A 415 -23.38 -34.50 23.26
CA ARG A 415 -22.68 -34.33 24.56
C ARG A 415 -23.21 -33.13 25.35
N LEU A 416 -24.53 -33.07 25.48
CA LEU A 416 -25.24 -31.99 26.20
C LEU A 416 -25.43 -32.45 27.65
N ASP A 417 -25.04 -31.60 28.59
CA ASP A 417 -25.33 -31.79 30.02
C ASP A 417 -26.60 -31.04 30.37
N VAL A 418 -27.69 -31.78 30.51
CA VAL A 418 -29.04 -31.21 30.68
C VAL A 418 -29.63 -31.66 32.01
N GLU A 419 -30.18 -30.71 32.77
CA GLU A 419 -30.93 -30.96 33.97
C GLU A 419 -32.44 -30.92 33.66
N THR A 420 -33.11 -32.04 33.84
CA THR A 420 -34.56 -32.09 33.66
C THR A 420 -35.29 -31.49 34.87
N ASN A 421 -36.30 -30.69 34.64
CA ASN A 421 -37.11 -30.08 35.70
C ASN A 421 -38.25 -31.03 36.13
N ALA A 422 -37.88 -32.24 36.57
CA ALA A 422 -38.81 -33.31 36.91
C ALA A 422 -39.54 -33.13 38.27
N SER A 423 -39.27 -32.08 39.04
CA SER A 423 -39.61 -32.05 40.48
C SER A 423 -40.80 -31.22 40.89
N SER A 424 -41.60 -30.61 39.97
CA SER A 424 -42.78 -29.87 40.40
C SER A 424 -44.06 -30.59 40.05
N GLN A 425 -44.76 -31.08 41.09
CA GLN A 425 -46.13 -31.64 41.01
C GLN A 425 -47.18 -30.61 40.44
N LYS A 426 -46.82 -29.35 40.35
CA LYS A 426 -47.62 -28.29 39.68
C LYS A 426 -46.76 -27.53 38.68
N PRO A 427 -47.21 -27.38 37.42
CA PRO A 427 -46.50 -26.58 36.44
C PRO A 427 -46.47 -25.10 36.88
N VAL A 428 -45.26 -24.54 37.07
CA VAL A 428 -45.07 -23.15 37.47
C VAL A 428 -44.67 -22.34 36.27
N ASP A 429 -45.35 -21.22 36.01
CA ASP A 429 -45.04 -20.27 34.96
C ASP A 429 -43.88 -19.37 35.38
N TRP A 430 -42.71 -19.56 34.77
CA TRP A 430 -41.52 -18.74 35.04
C TRP A 430 -41.43 -17.60 34.05
N LYS A 431 -41.27 -16.38 34.56
CA LYS A 431 -41.14 -15.19 33.71
C LYS A 431 -39.70 -15.08 33.19
N ILE A 432 -39.58 -14.65 31.93
CA ILE A 432 -38.31 -14.48 31.23
C ILE A 432 -37.90 -13.02 31.34
N VAL A 433 -36.62 -12.79 31.65
CA VAL A 433 -36.00 -11.47 31.68
C VAL A 433 -35.73 -11.05 30.24
N LEU A 434 -36.24 -9.86 29.86
CA LEU A 434 -35.98 -9.29 28.54
C LEU A 434 -34.50 -8.85 28.42
N PRO A 435 -33.82 -9.07 27.26
CA PRO A 435 -32.45 -8.70 27.10
C PRO A 435 -32.28 -7.18 27.13
N GLY A 436 -31.16 -6.71 27.67
CA GLY A 436 -30.79 -5.30 27.67
C GLY A 436 -30.35 -4.81 26.28
N THR A 437 -30.34 -3.49 26.07
CA THR A 437 -29.87 -2.87 24.81
C THR A 437 -28.38 -3.12 24.54
N GLU A 438 -27.63 -3.43 25.58
CA GLU A 438 -26.17 -3.69 25.51
C GLU A 438 -25.84 -5.18 25.31
N ASP A 439 -26.86 -6.05 25.31
CA ASP A 439 -26.62 -7.49 25.10
C ASP A 439 -26.05 -7.73 23.69
N ALA A 440 -24.82 -8.29 23.63
CA ALA A 440 -24.09 -8.48 22.38
C ALA A 440 -24.84 -9.39 21.39
N PHE A 441 -25.56 -10.43 21.88
CA PHE A 441 -26.32 -11.34 21.02
C PHE A 441 -27.55 -10.66 20.42
N PHE A 442 -28.21 -9.81 21.21
CA PHE A 442 -29.41 -9.09 20.80
C PHE A 442 -29.14 -7.65 20.32
N ALA A 443 -27.89 -7.26 20.20
CA ALA A 443 -27.54 -5.92 19.76
C ALA A 443 -28.25 -5.53 18.46
N ASN A 444 -28.94 -4.39 18.48
CA ASN A 444 -29.81 -3.85 17.41
C ASN A 444 -31.06 -4.70 17.05
N ALA A 445 -31.32 -5.79 17.75
CA ALA A 445 -32.56 -6.55 17.53
C ALA A 445 -33.80 -5.82 18.06
N PHE A 446 -33.58 -4.92 19.03
CA PHE A 446 -34.64 -4.11 19.63
C PHE A 446 -34.28 -2.63 19.53
N ARG A 447 -35.17 -1.81 18.96
CA ARG A 447 -34.97 -0.35 18.88
C ARG A 447 -35.16 0.34 20.22
N GLU A 448 -36.16 -0.10 20.97
CA GLU A 448 -36.49 0.32 22.31
C GLU A 448 -37.17 -0.84 23.01
N ILE A 449 -36.59 -1.32 24.09
CA ILE A 449 -37.29 -2.22 25.00
C ILE A 449 -38.03 -1.32 25.99
N GLN A 450 -39.33 -1.16 25.80
CA GLN A 450 -40.14 -0.47 26.80
C GLN A 450 -40.02 -1.26 28.10
N SER A 451 -39.52 -0.62 29.14
CA SER A 451 -39.40 -1.18 30.49
C SER A 451 -40.75 -1.62 31.08
N SER A 452 -41.86 -1.18 30.47
CA SER A 452 -43.25 -1.53 30.80
C SER A 452 -43.77 -2.74 30.03
N ALA A 453 -42.98 -3.40 29.17
CA ALA A 453 -43.46 -4.58 28.42
C ALA A 453 -43.77 -5.74 29.36
N ILE A 454 -44.94 -6.39 29.18
CA ILE A 454 -45.34 -7.57 29.91
C ILE A 454 -44.32 -8.68 29.63
N ARG A 455 -43.65 -9.16 30.68
CA ARG A 455 -42.67 -10.23 30.55
C ARG A 455 -43.33 -11.53 30.12
N PRO A 456 -42.79 -12.21 29.09
CA PRO A 456 -43.31 -13.52 28.71
C PRO A 456 -42.98 -14.57 29.79
N PHE A 457 -43.80 -15.61 29.83
CA PHE A 457 -43.57 -16.76 30.69
C PHE A 457 -43.37 -18.03 29.87
N ALA A 458 -42.61 -18.95 30.44
CA ALA A 458 -42.47 -20.30 29.91
C ALA A 458 -42.25 -21.31 31.05
N ARG A 459 -42.78 -22.51 30.86
CA ARG A 459 -42.59 -23.66 31.78
C ARG A 459 -41.35 -24.40 31.35
N PRO A 460 -40.29 -24.45 32.17
CA PRO A 460 -39.07 -25.15 31.79
C PRO A 460 -39.28 -26.66 31.75
N ALA A 461 -38.87 -27.30 30.68
CA ALA A 461 -38.79 -28.74 30.54
C ALA A 461 -37.40 -29.25 30.97
N ALA A 462 -36.34 -28.60 30.46
CA ALA A 462 -34.98 -28.98 30.76
C ALA A 462 -33.99 -27.84 30.54
N PHE A 463 -32.94 -27.74 31.39
CA PHE A 463 -31.92 -26.69 31.35
C PHE A 463 -30.59 -27.23 30.85
N LEU A 464 -29.92 -26.48 30.00
CA LEU A 464 -28.55 -26.80 29.56
C LEU A 464 -27.54 -26.24 30.57
N LYS A 465 -26.75 -27.11 31.23
CA LYS A 465 -25.73 -26.74 32.24
C LYS A 465 -24.43 -26.24 31.63
N ASN A 466 -23.96 -26.93 30.59
CA ASN A 466 -22.67 -26.68 29.99
C ASN A 466 -22.69 -25.62 28.85
N GLY A 467 -23.74 -24.77 28.82
CA GLY A 467 -23.91 -23.72 27.81
C GLY A 467 -23.81 -22.30 28.37
N THR A 468 -23.54 -21.33 27.50
CA THR A 468 -23.62 -19.90 27.81
C THR A 468 -25.10 -19.47 27.75
N ALA A 469 -25.67 -18.93 28.85
CA ALA A 469 -27.03 -18.44 28.88
C ALA A 469 -27.14 -17.11 28.14
N LEU A 470 -28.00 -17.06 27.10
CA LEU A 470 -28.33 -15.86 26.33
C LEU A 470 -29.61 -15.18 26.85
N LEU A 471 -30.57 -15.95 27.31
CA LEU A 471 -31.78 -15.46 28.01
C LEU A 471 -31.95 -16.25 29.30
N LYS A 472 -32.45 -15.59 30.34
CA LYS A 472 -32.64 -16.19 31.65
C LYS A 472 -34.08 -15.97 32.14
N TYR A 473 -34.51 -16.85 32.98
CA TYR A 473 -35.66 -16.65 33.81
C TYR A 473 -35.35 -15.69 34.98
N GLU A 474 -36.39 -15.16 35.65
CA GLU A 474 -36.21 -14.24 36.78
C GLU A 474 -35.42 -14.85 37.95
N ASN A 475 -35.48 -16.17 38.11
CA ASN A 475 -34.71 -16.93 39.11
C ASN A 475 -33.26 -17.20 38.72
N GLY A 476 -32.78 -16.66 37.55
CA GLY A 476 -31.41 -16.81 37.05
C GLY A 476 -31.19 -18.09 36.21
N SER A 477 -32.15 -19.04 36.18
CA SER A 477 -32.04 -20.24 35.34
C SER A 477 -32.01 -19.92 33.86
N PRO A 478 -31.27 -20.66 33.03
CA PRO A 478 -31.17 -20.36 31.60
C PRO A 478 -32.42 -20.72 30.83
N TYR A 479 -32.98 -19.79 30.03
CA TYR A 479 -34.08 -20.03 29.10
C TYR A 479 -33.60 -20.38 27.71
N LEU A 480 -32.70 -19.56 27.15
CA LEU A 480 -31.98 -19.83 25.92
C LEU A 480 -30.48 -19.93 26.20
N SER A 481 -29.90 -21.06 25.86
CA SER A 481 -28.46 -21.30 26.02
C SER A 481 -27.80 -21.59 24.69
N LYS A 482 -26.49 -21.36 24.62
CA LYS A 482 -25.68 -21.60 23.45
C LYS A 482 -24.43 -22.40 23.78
N ILE A 483 -24.06 -23.35 22.93
CA ILE A 483 -22.76 -24.05 22.91
C ILE A 483 -22.14 -23.90 21.53
N SER A 484 -20.87 -23.46 21.46
CA SER A 484 -20.09 -23.48 20.22
C SER A 484 -19.49 -24.88 20.01
N ARG A 485 -19.62 -25.40 18.79
CA ARG A 485 -19.09 -26.72 18.44
C ARG A 485 -18.49 -26.75 17.04
N GLY A 486 -17.22 -26.99 16.95
CA GLY A 486 -16.51 -26.85 15.66
C GLY A 486 -16.60 -25.41 15.19
N LYS A 487 -17.19 -25.20 14.01
CA LYS A 487 -17.43 -23.88 13.43
C LYS A 487 -18.86 -23.37 13.64
N GLY A 488 -19.78 -24.21 14.10
CA GLY A 488 -21.18 -23.88 14.28
C GLY A 488 -21.61 -23.77 15.74
N GLU A 489 -22.90 -23.52 15.92
CA GLU A 489 -23.51 -23.26 17.21
C GLU A 489 -24.74 -24.13 17.45
N ILE A 490 -24.86 -24.68 18.65
CA ILE A 490 -26.05 -25.36 19.12
C ILE A 490 -26.74 -24.47 20.12
N PHE A 491 -28.02 -24.17 19.87
CA PHE A 491 -28.87 -23.44 20.75
C PHE A 491 -29.85 -24.39 21.44
N TRP A 492 -30.05 -24.17 22.72
CA TRP A 492 -31.00 -24.93 23.53
C TRP A 492 -32.04 -24.01 24.09
N LEU A 493 -33.35 -24.30 23.79
CA LEU A 493 -34.49 -23.60 24.34
C LEU A 493 -35.12 -24.49 25.44
N ALA A 494 -35.17 -23.98 26.66
CA ALA A 494 -35.52 -24.75 27.84
C ALA A 494 -37.02 -25.13 27.93
N SER A 495 -37.89 -24.61 27.08
CA SER A 495 -39.31 -24.90 27.05
C SER A 495 -39.87 -25.05 25.64
N ALA A 496 -40.96 -25.75 25.49
CA ALA A 496 -41.72 -25.84 24.25
C ALA A 496 -42.36 -24.50 23.88
N LEU A 497 -42.47 -24.24 22.57
CA LEU A 497 -43.16 -23.07 22.01
C LEU A 497 -44.63 -23.45 21.69
N GLU A 498 -45.40 -23.79 22.75
CA GLU A 498 -46.82 -24.19 22.67
C GLU A 498 -47.66 -23.43 23.69
N ASN A 499 -48.93 -23.16 23.36
CA ASN A 499 -49.81 -22.33 24.19
C ASN A 499 -50.00 -22.82 25.63
N VAL A 500 -49.88 -24.13 25.85
CA VAL A 500 -50.02 -24.73 27.18
C VAL A 500 -48.78 -24.53 28.05
N GLU A 501 -47.58 -24.50 27.39
CA GLU A 501 -46.31 -24.47 28.09
C GLU A 501 -45.63 -23.09 28.10
N SER A 502 -46.10 -22.16 27.21
CA SER A 502 -45.43 -20.87 27.05
C SER A 502 -46.35 -19.84 26.38
N ASN A 503 -46.14 -18.57 26.65
CA ASN A 503 -46.71 -17.48 25.85
C ASN A 503 -45.63 -16.73 25.01
N VAL A 504 -44.40 -17.18 25.04
CA VAL A 504 -43.25 -16.58 24.35
C VAL A 504 -43.49 -16.51 22.83
N GLN A 505 -44.16 -17.54 22.25
CA GLN A 505 -44.46 -17.60 20.82
C GLN A 505 -45.39 -16.47 20.33
N LYS A 506 -46.10 -15.82 21.22
CA LYS A 506 -46.93 -14.63 20.93
C LYS A 506 -46.29 -13.32 21.32
N HIS A 507 -45.10 -13.38 21.95
CA HIS A 507 -44.41 -12.20 22.43
C HIS A 507 -43.47 -11.65 21.34
N PRO A 508 -43.30 -10.31 21.22
CA PRO A 508 -42.40 -9.69 20.25
C PRO A 508 -40.93 -10.16 20.33
N LEU A 509 -40.50 -10.77 21.42
CA LEU A 509 -39.16 -11.34 21.62
C LEU A 509 -38.83 -12.49 20.65
N VAL A 510 -39.83 -13.28 20.24
CA VAL A 510 -39.61 -14.54 19.50
C VAL A 510 -38.97 -14.31 18.13
N ILE A 511 -39.46 -13.36 17.34
CA ILE A 511 -38.99 -13.13 15.99
C ILE A 511 -37.54 -12.65 15.99
N PRO A 512 -37.12 -11.64 16.79
CA PRO A 512 -35.72 -11.24 16.89
C PRO A 512 -34.81 -12.36 17.41
N MET A 513 -35.27 -13.17 18.36
CA MET A 513 -34.53 -14.31 18.90
C MET A 513 -34.22 -15.34 17.80
N LEU A 514 -35.25 -15.81 17.09
CA LEU A 514 -35.14 -16.80 16.02
C LEU A 514 -34.33 -16.25 14.84
N PHE A 515 -34.49 -14.97 14.52
CA PHE A 515 -33.71 -14.29 13.50
C PHE A 515 -32.20 -14.28 13.82
N ARG A 516 -31.86 -13.96 15.08
CA ARG A 516 -30.45 -13.97 15.52
C ARG A 516 -29.84 -15.36 15.50
N ILE A 517 -30.61 -16.37 15.91
CA ILE A 517 -30.17 -17.78 15.83
C ILE A 517 -29.95 -18.19 14.37
N ALA A 518 -30.83 -17.78 13.45
CA ALA A 518 -30.70 -18.10 12.03
C ALA A 518 -29.49 -17.39 11.39
N LEU A 519 -29.27 -16.13 11.77
CA LEU A 519 -28.08 -15.39 11.30
C LEU A 519 -26.76 -15.96 11.79
N SER A 520 -26.72 -16.54 12.99
CA SER A 520 -25.50 -17.18 13.50
C SER A 520 -24.97 -18.26 12.55
N GLY A 521 -25.89 -19.03 11.92
CA GLY A 521 -25.52 -20.05 10.93
C GLY A 521 -25.05 -19.47 9.59
N GLN A 522 -25.36 -18.19 9.31
CA GLN A 522 -24.90 -17.52 8.10
C GLN A 522 -23.56 -16.79 8.29
N GLN A 523 -23.25 -16.31 9.50
CA GLN A 523 -22.03 -15.54 9.79
C GLN A 523 -20.76 -16.32 9.51
N ALA A 524 -20.77 -17.63 9.67
CA ALA A 524 -19.64 -18.49 9.35
C ALA A 524 -19.31 -18.57 7.84
N SER A 525 -20.14 -17.98 6.99
CA SER A 525 -20.04 -18.08 5.53
C SER A 525 -19.89 -16.72 4.81
N SER A 526 -19.59 -15.61 5.53
CA SER A 526 -19.34 -14.33 4.86
C SER A 526 -18.00 -14.41 4.09
N GLY A 527 -18.08 -14.30 2.77
CA GLY A 527 -16.91 -14.20 1.91
C GLY A 527 -16.12 -12.90 2.15
N SER A 528 -14.90 -12.83 1.63
CA SER A 528 -14.06 -11.63 1.71
C SER A 528 -14.73 -10.44 1.03
N LEU A 529 -14.63 -9.24 1.62
CA LEU A 529 -15.12 -8.02 0.99
C LEU A 529 -14.26 -7.63 -0.22
N PHE A 530 -12.96 -7.81 -0.11
CA PHE A 530 -11.96 -7.54 -1.13
C PHE A 530 -10.78 -8.50 -1.00
N SER A 531 -9.89 -8.50 -1.99
CA SER A 531 -8.58 -9.14 -1.96
C SER A 531 -7.53 -8.18 -2.51
N ARG A 532 -6.25 -8.49 -2.30
CA ARG A 532 -5.12 -7.78 -2.91
C ARG A 532 -4.52 -8.61 -4.03
N VAL A 533 -3.88 -7.97 -4.97
CA VAL A 533 -3.18 -8.64 -6.07
C VAL A 533 -2.08 -9.59 -5.55
N SER A 534 -1.52 -9.29 -4.36
CA SER A 534 -0.53 -10.13 -3.69
C SER A 534 -1.09 -11.36 -2.98
N ASP A 535 -2.42 -11.50 -2.87
CA ASP A 535 -3.03 -12.65 -2.19
C ASP A 535 -3.00 -13.88 -3.11
N ASP A 536 -2.74 -15.05 -2.55
CA ASP A 536 -2.71 -16.31 -3.31
C ASP A 536 -4.10 -16.82 -3.65
N PHE A 537 -5.11 -16.46 -2.87
CA PHE A 537 -6.48 -16.92 -3.02
C PHE A 537 -7.47 -15.96 -2.38
N PHE A 538 -8.73 -16.15 -2.76
CA PHE A 538 -9.81 -15.45 -2.09
C PHE A 538 -11.04 -16.37 -1.87
N TYR A 539 -11.93 -15.99 -0.95
CA TYR A 539 -13.13 -16.76 -0.64
C TYR A 539 -14.39 -16.10 -1.16
N LEU A 540 -15.16 -16.89 -1.94
CA LEU A 540 -16.53 -16.57 -2.33
C LEU A 540 -17.54 -17.30 -1.44
N GLN A 541 -18.65 -16.65 -1.18
CA GLN A 541 -19.84 -17.29 -0.65
C GLN A 541 -20.68 -17.82 -1.82
N PRO A 542 -20.98 -19.12 -1.91
CA PRO A 542 -21.79 -19.62 -2.99
C PRO A 542 -23.26 -19.25 -2.78
N ASP A 543 -23.81 -18.41 -3.66
CA ASP A 543 -25.23 -18.21 -3.77
C ASP A 543 -25.87 -19.37 -4.51
N SER A 544 -26.20 -20.47 -3.81
CA SER A 544 -26.97 -21.57 -4.38
C SER A 544 -26.33 -22.42 -5.50
N VAL A 545 -25.03 -22.48 -5.59
CA VAL A 545 -24.37 -23.41 -6.52
C VAL A 545 -24.35 -24.80 -5.88
N GLY A 546 -24.89 -25.78 -6.60
CA GLY A 546 -24.77 -27.20 -6.25
C GLY A 546 -23.33 -27.62 -5.98
N PHE A 547 -23.16 -28.87 -5.60
CA PHE A 547 -21.84 -29.45 -5.26
C PHE A 547 -20.77 -29.08 -6.28
N VAL A 548 -19.83 -28.22 -5.89
CA VAL A 548 -18.69 -27.85 -6.71
C VAL A 548 -17.51 -28.72 -6.30
N LYS A 549 -17.08 -29.61 -7.19
CA LYS A 549 -15.76 -30.24 -7.12
C LYS A 549 -14.71 -29.22 -7.57
N GLU A 550 -13.45 -29.52 -7.34
CA GLU A 550 -12.35 -28.78 -7.94
C GLU A 550 -12.54 -28.65 -9.44
N GLN A 551 -12.60 -27.42 -9.94
CA GLN A 551 -12.84 -27.15 -11.38
C GLN A 551 -12.14 -25.86 -11.82
N LEU A 552 -11.91 -25.77 -13.13
CA LEU A 552 -11.42 -24.55 -13.76
C LEU A 552 -12.54 -23.52 -13.85
N VAL A 553 -12.21 -22.30 -13.46
CA VAL A 553 -13.09 -21.12 -13.59
C VAL A 553 -12.35 -19.99 -14.28
N THR A 554 -13.10 -19.05 -14.78
CA THR A 554 -12.59 -17.85 -15.44
C THR A 554 -12.85 -16.63 -14.55
N LEU A 555 -11.79 -15.87 -14.27
CA LEU A 555 -11.86 -14.52 -13.72
C LEU A 555 -11.91 -13.55 -14.90
N GLN A 556 -13.00 -12.84 -15.08
CA GLN A 556 -13.19 -11.94 -16.22
C GLN A 556 -13.38 -10.49 -15.73
N SER A 557 -12.58 -9.58 -16.29
CA SER A 557 -12.72 -8.12 -16.12
C SER A 557 -12.61 -7.47 -17.50
N GLY A 558 -13.71 -6.89 -17.99
CA GLY A 558 -13.76 -6.36 -19.36
C GLY A 558 -13.40 -7.41 -20.40
N ASN A 559 -12.36 -7.13 -21.18
CA ASN A 559 -11.86 -8.06 -22.23
C ASN A 559 -10.77 -9.01 -21.73
N THR A 560 -10.27 -8.85 -20.49
CA THR A 560 -9.26 -9.75 -19.93
C THR A 560 -9.90 -10.90 -19.19
N ALA A 561 -9.37 -12.11 -19.39
CA ALA A 561 -9.87 -13.34 -18.80
C ALA A 561 -8.71 -14.22 -18.34
N PHE A 562 -8.72 -14.61 -17.08
CA PHE A 562 -7.72 -15.49 -16.47
C PHE A 562 -8.37 -16.80 -16.06
N LYS A 563 -7.76 -17.92 -16.43
CA LYS A 563 -8.20 -19.24 -15.97
C LYS A 563 -7.54 -19.56 -14.63
N THR A 564 -8.34 -20.01 -13.68
CA THR A 564 -7.86 -20.38 -12.36
C THR A 564 -8.63 -21.58 -11.79
N ILE A 565 -8.19 -22.06 -10.63
CA ILE A 565 -8.77 -23.22 -9.96
C ILE A 565 -9.72 -22.75 -8.87
N LEU A 566 -10.86 -23.39 -8.82
CA LEU A 566 -11.84 -23.24 -7.78
C LEU A 566 -11.93 -24.55 -6.99
N SER A 567 -11.88 -24.45 -5.67
CA SER A 567 -12.04 -25.58 -4.76
C SER A 567 -13.01 -25.24 -3.65
N ARG A 568 -13.72 -26.26 -3.14
CA ARG A 568 -14.63 -26.07 -2.00
C ARG A 568 -13.90 -26.26 -0.68
N LYS A 569 -14.03 -25.31 0.24
CA LYS A 569 -13.50 -25.41 1.61
C LYS A 569 -14.62 -25.13 2.62
N GLY A 570 -15.33 -26.18 3.03
CA GLY A 570 -16.53 -26.08 3.87
C GLY A 570 -17.69 -25.40 3.12
N ASN A 571 -18.21 -24.30 3.67
CA ASN A 571 -19.27 -23.50 3.06
C ASN A 571 -18.75 -22.40 2.12
N LEU A 572 -17.45 -22.24 1.98
CA LEU A 572 -16.83 -21.23 1.13
C LEU A 572 -16.24 -21.87 -0.12
N ILE A 573 -16.23 -21.11 -1.17
CA ILE A 573 -15.52 -21.42 -2.41
C ILE A 573 -14.19 -20.68 -2.37
N ARG A 574 -13.09 -21.41 -2.34
CA ARG A 574 -11.76 -20.88 -2.54
C ARG A 574 -11.50 -20.77 -4.04
N VAL A 575 -11.11 -19.59 -4.47
CA VAL A 575 -10.64 -19.29 -5.82
C VAL A 575 -9.18 -18.93 -5.71
N ASP A 576 -8.30 -19.68 -6.35
CA ASP A 576 -6.89 -19.36 -6.41
C ASP A 576 -6.69 -18.14 -7.34
N LEU A 577 -5.77 -17.25 -6.99
CA LEU A 577 -5.48 -16.07 -7.78
C LEU A 577 -4.21 -16.35 -8.62
N PRO A 578 -4.21 -16.01 -9.92
CA PRO A 578 -3.00 -16.10 -10.72
C PRO A 578 -1.96 -15.12 -10.17
N SER A 579 -0.72 -15.57 -10.07
CA SER A 579 0.40 -14.82 -9.45
C SER A 579 0.91 -13.63 -10.28
N SER A 580 0.33 -13.35 -11.43
CA SER A 580 0.75 -12.27 -12.33
C SER A 580 -0.46 -11.63 -13.02
N ASP A 581 -0.35 -10.33 -13.30
CA ASP A 581 -1.17 -9.56 -14.24
C ASP A 581 -2.60 -9.17 -13.83
N LEU A 582 -2.98 -9.36 -12.56
CA LEU A 582 -4.26 -8.85 -12.08
C LEU A 582 -4.18 -7.34 -11.80
N SER A 583 -4.94 -6.54 -12.53
CA SER A 583 -5.09 -5.11 -12.24
C SER A 583 -6.16 -4.88 -11.17
N PRO A 584 -6.10 -3.79 -10.40
CA PRO A 584 -7.16 -3.42 -9.48
C PRO A 584 -8.51 -3.24 -10.19
N GLY A 585 -9.59 -3.71 -9.56
CA GLY A 585 -10.93 -3.64 -10.15
C GLY A 585 -11.81 -4.81 -9.76
N PHE A 586 -12.88 -4.99 -10.53
CA PHE A 586 -13.84 -6.06 -10.30
C PHE A 586 -13.67 -7.18 -11.33
N TYR A 587 -13.63 -8.42 -10.84
CA TYR A 587 -13.57 -9.63 -11.65
C TYR A 587 -14.79 -10.48 -11.41
N GLN A 588 -15.47 -10.86 -12.48
CA GLN A 588 -16.54 -11.85 -12.45
C GLN A 588 -15.94 -13.25 -12.43
N VAL A 589 -16.40 -14.10 -11.53
CA VAL A 589 -16.02 -15.51 -11.46
C VAL A 589 -17.06 -16.32 -12.19
N LYS A 590 -16.68 -16.99 -13.28
CA LYS A 590 -17.55 -17.80 -14.12
C LYS A 590 -17.02 -19.23 -14.23
N SER A 591 -17.91 -20.20 -14.14
CA SER A 591 -17.65 -21.59 -14.51
C SER A 591 -18.41 -21.87 -15.78
N GLU A 592 -17.70 -22.12 -16.89
CA GLU A 592 -18.31 -22.19 -18.23
C GLU A 592 -19.17 -20.93 -18.49
N ASN A 593 -20.48 -21.07 -18.52
CA ASN A 593 -21.42 -19.94 -18.69
C ASN A 593 -22.17 -19.55 -17.39
N GLN A 594 -21.89 -20.23 -16.29
CA GLN A 594 -22.55 -19.95 -15.01
C GLN A 594 -21.77 -18.88 -14.22
N TRP A 595 -22.46 -17.81 -13.85
CA TRP A 595 -21.93 -16.81 -12.93
C TRP A 595 -21.89 -17.38 -11.50
N LEU A 596 -20.73 -17.32 -10.86
CA LEU A 596 -20.51 -17.82 -9.49
C LEU A 596 -20.35 -16.69 -8.46
N GLY A 597 -19.96 -15.52 -8.89
CA GLY A 597 -19.73 -14.39 -7.98
C GLY A 597 -18.78 -13.34 -8.57
N MET A 598 -18.35 -12.43 -7.72
CA MET A 598 -17.46 -11.33 -8.08
C MET A 598 -16.36 -11.18 -7.04
N VAL A 599 -15.17 -10.84 -7.50
CA VAL A 599 -14.02 -10.45 -6.69
C VAL A 599 -13.76 -8.98 -6.87
N ALA A 600 -13.42 -8.30 -5.80
CA ALA A 600 -12.86 -6.96 -5.82
C ALA A 600 -11.37 -7.04 -5.48
N MET A 601 -10.53 -6.61 -6.42
CA MET A 601 -9.08 -6.66 -6.32
C MET A 601 -8.50 -5.26 -6.11
N ASN A 602 -7.52 -5.13 -5.22
CA ASN A 602 -6.80 -3.90 -4.96
C ASN A 602 -5.29 -4.09 -5.09
N SER A 603 -4.57 -3.04 -5.45
CA SER A 603 -3.10 -3.01 -5.40
C SER A 603 -2.60 -3.20 -3.96
N GLY A 604 -1.36 -3.58 -3.82
CA GLY A 604 -0.60 -3.43 -2.58
C GLY A 604 -0.55 -1.96 -2.14
N LYS A 605 -0.23 -1.72 -0.87
CA LYS A 605 -0.14 -0.35 -0.32
C LYS A 605 1.31 0.10 -0.12
N GLU A 606 2.23 -0.74 -0.53
CA GLU A 606 3.66 -0.52 -0.40
C GLU A 606 4.08 0.77 -1.11
N GLU A 607 3.55 1.02 -2.31
CA GLU A 607 3.84 2.21 -3.12
C GLU A 607 3.14 3.48 -2.62
N SER A 608 2.10 3.36 -1.80
CA SER A 608 1.36 4.51 -1.27
C SER A 608 2.12 5.27 -0.19
N VAL A 609 3.13 4.64 0.43
CA VAL A 609 3.93 5.23 1.50
C VAL A 609 5.15 5.90 0.90
N PHE A 610 5.12 7.22 0.73
CA PHE A 610 6.21 8.02 0.18
C PHE A 610 7.34 8.22 1.21
N ASP A 611 8.08 7.15 1.49
CA ASP A 611 9.28 7.12 2.33
C ASP A 611 10.41 6.43 1.56
N PHE A 612 11.40 7.21 1.16
CA PHE A 612 12.47 6.80 0.27
C PHE A 612 13.81 6.81 0.98
N TYR A 613 14.71 5.94 0.55
CA TYR A 613 16.10 5.97 0.99
C TYR A 613 16.83 7.16 0.35
N THR A 614 17.51 7.94 1.17
CA THR A 614 18.47 8.94 0.69
C THR A 614 19.76 8.26 0.24
N GLU A 615 20.53 8.94 -0.62
CA GLU A 615 21.86 8.44 -1.06
C GLU A 615 22.77 8.09 0.11
N GLU A 616 22.75 8.92 1.18
CA GLU A 616 23.56 8.70 2.37
C GLU A 616 23.11 7.49 3.18
N GLU A 617 21.80 7.30 3.32
CA GLU A 617 21.24 6.11 3.98
C GLU A 617 21.59 4.83 3.22
N ILE A 618 21.48 4.84 1.87
CA ILE A 618 21.87 3.69 1.04
C ILE A 618 23.36 3.38 1.21
N LYS A 619 24.24 4.40 1.15
CA LYS A 619 25.69 4.22 1.36
C LYS A 619 25.99 3.65 2.73
N THR A 620 25.29 4.10 3.76
CA THR A 620 25.46 3.62 5.14
C THR A 620 25.03 2.15 5.28
N GLU A 621 23.86 1.81 4.73
CA GLU A 621 23.33 0.44 4.74
C GLU A 621 24.23 -0.54 3.96
N LEU A 622 24.88 -0.09 2.89
CA LEU A 622 25.68 -0.90 1.99
C LEU A 622 27.21 -0.74 2.16
N ALA A 623 27.66 -0.09 3.24
CA ALA A 623 29.07 0.15 3.52
C ALA A 623 29.95 -1.14 3.54
N ALA A 624 29.35 -2.29 3.87
CA ALA A 624 30.02 -3.59 3.86
C ALA A 624 30.31 -4.15 2.44
N TYR A 625 29.74 -3.55 1.38
CA TYR A 625 29.81 -4.05 0.00
C TYR A 625 30.59 -3.08 -0.91
N PRO A 626 31.93 -3.19 -1.00
CA PRO A 626 32.77 -2.20 -1.70
C PRO A 626 32.60 -2.15 -3.23
N LYS A 627 31.95 -3.17 -3.82
CA LYS A 627 31.63 -3.19 -5.26
C LYS A 627 30.29 -2.55 -5.60
N ILE A 628 29.57 -2.00 -4.62
CA ILE A 628 28.32 -1.27 -4.81
C ILE A 628 28.64 0.23 -4.83
N GLN A 629 28.31 0.88 -5.93
CA GLN A 629 28.42 2.32 -6.08
C GLN A 629 27.01 2.92 -6.02
N VAL A 630 26.85 3.97 -5.23
CA VAL A 630 25.55 4.63 -5.01
C VAL A 630 25.68 6.09 -5.43
N ASN A 631 24.75 6.54 -6.27
CA ASN A 631 24.62 7.92 -6.70
C ASN A 631 23.14 8.31 -6.71
N SER A 632 22.86 9.61 -6.56
CA SER A 632 21.50 10.13 -6.70
C SER A 632 21.32 10.95 -7.97
N ILE A 633 20.08 11.03 -8.44
CA ILE A 633 19.65 11.86 -9.57
C ILE A 633 18.62 12.85 -9.05
N LYS A 634 18.94 14.15 -9.16
CA LYS A 634 18.05 15.23 -8.71
C LYS A 634 17.15 15.69 -9.84
N MET A 635 15.88 15.91 -9.55
CA MET A 635 14.88 16.42 -10.50
C MET A 635 15.27 17.76 -11.16
N ASN A 636 16.02 18.62 -10.44
CA ASN A 636 16.45 19.92 -10.94
C ASN A 636 17.77 19.89 -11.73
N ALA A 637 18.39 18.72 -11.91
CA ALA A 637 19.61 18.57 -12.68
C ALA A 637 19.27 18.51 -14.17
N SER A 638 19.88 19.40 -14.99
CA SER A 638 19.78 19.27 -16.44
C SER A 638 20.22 17.87 -16.86
N PRO A 639 19.48 17.17 -17.74
CA PRO A 639 19.74 15.74 -18.07
C PRO A 639 21.17 15.47 -18.59
N ALA A 640 21.86 16.49 -19.08
CA ALA A 640 23.26 16.40 -19.47
C ALA A 640 24.22 16.10 -18.30
N HIS A 641 23.80 16.34 -17.05
CA HIS A 641 24.59 16.18 -15.83
C HIS A 641 24.10 15.06 -14.92
N ALA A 642 22.94 14.48 -15.19
CA ALA A 642 22.32 13.41 -14.43
C ALA A 642 23.08 12.08 -14.53
N GLY A 643 24.24 12.02 -13.98
CA GLY A 643 25.08 10.84 -14.00
C GLY A 643 26.57 11.12 -13.90
N GLN A 644 26.91 12.38 -13.70
CA GLN A 644 28.24 12.76 -13.22
C GLN A 644 28.09 12.90 -11.69
N SER A 645 28.68 11.97 -10.97
CA SER A 645 28.80 12.07 -9.52
C SER A 645 29.41 13.44 -9.17
N ALA A 646 28.67 14.26 -8.43
CA ALA A 646 29.17 15.53 -7.90
C ALA A 646 30.37 15.33 -6.96
N GLN A 647 30.75 14.08 -6.67
CA GLN A 647 31.73 13.72 -5.66
C GLN A 647 33.18 13.69 -6.16
N ASP A 648 33.41 13.71 -7.50
CA ASP A 648 34.78 13.69 -8.06
C ASP A 648 35.24 15.01 -8.72
N SER A 649 34.45 16.07 -8.59
CA SER A 649 34.87 17.38 -9.08
C SER A 649 35.52 18.19 -7.95
N VAL A 650 36.84 18.35 -8.01
CA VAL A 650 37.56 19.24 -7.07
C VAL A 650 37.29 20.68 -7.49
N PRO A 651 36.60 21.48 -6.70
CA PRO A 651 36.32 22.88 -7.02
C PRO A 651 37.61 23.69 -6.84
N LEU A 652 38.15 24.23 -7.94
CA LEU A 652 39.41 24.99 -7.93
C LEU A 652 39.23 26.45 -7.51
N TRP A 653 38.03 26.97 -7.39
CA TRP A 653 37.75 28.37 -7.07
C TRP A 653 38.45 28.85 -5.80
N LYS A 654 38.61 27.99 -4.79
CA LYS A 654 39.31 28.31 -3.53
C LYS A 654 40.77 28.67 -3.76
N TYR A 655 41.45 27.91 -4.63
CA TYR A 655 42.85 28.16 -4.95
C TYR A 655 43.01 29.42 -5.79
N PHE A 656 42.13 29.69 -6.74
CA PHE A 656 42.11 30.92 -7.51
C PHE A 656 41.85 32.15 -6.65
N LEU A 657 40.93 32.04 -5.67
CA LEU A 657 40.67 33.12 -4.72
C LEU A 657 41.91 33.44 -3.85
N ILE A 658 42.55 32.39 -3.29
CA ILE A 658 43.78 32.56 -2.50
C ILE A 658 44.85 33.19 -3.34
N GLY A 659 45.05 32.77 -4.59
CA GLY A 659 46.01 33.35 -5.53
C GLY A 659 45.71 34.82 -5.82
N ALA A 660 44.44 35.18 -6.07
CA ALA A 660 44.04 36.57 -6.29
C ALA A 660 44.37 37.47 -5.10
N LEU A 661 44.03 37.03 -3.89
CA LEU A 661 44.34 37.75 -2.63
C LEU A 661 45.85 37.93 -2.43
N LEU A 662 46.64 36.88 -2.72
CA LEU A 662 48.06 36.94 -2.60
C LEU A 662 48.69 37.98 -3.58
N PHE A 663 48.23 38.01 -4.83
CA PHE A 663 48.70 38.99 -5.81
C PHE A 663 48.27 40.43 -5.44
N PHE A 664 47.08 40.63 -4.91
CA PHE A 664 46.65 41.93 -4.37
C PHE A 664 47.52 42.37 -3.18
N PHE A 665 47.87 41.44 -2.31
CA PHE A 665 48.72 41.73 -1.15
C PHE A 665 50.14 42.15 -1.61
N VAL A 666 50.74 41.44 -2.57
CA VAL A 666 52.03 41.76 -3.16
C VAL A 666 52.00 43.10 -3.87
N GLU A 667 50.91 43.41 -4.63
CA GLU A 667 50.74 44.70 -5.30
C GLU A 667 50.71 45.82 -4.24
N MET A 668 49.91 45.66 -3.19
CA MET A 668 49.81 46.67 -2.11
C MET A 668 51.16 46.90 -1.40
N TRP A 669 51.91 45.82 -1.12
CA TRP A 669 53.22 45.89 -0.49
C TRP A 669 54.24 46.61 -1.37
N LEU A 670 54.28 46.33 -2.67
CA LEU A 670 55.15 47.03 -3.64
C LEU A 670 54.75 48.48 -3.84
N ALA A 671 53.44 48.80 -3.82
CA ALA A 671 52.93 50.16 -3.88
C ALA A 671 53.32 50.97 -2.64
N ARG A 672 53.17 50.38 -1.44
CA ARG A 672 53.51 51.04 -0.15
C ARG A 672 55.02 51.33 -0.04
N LYS A 673 55.90 50.46 -0.50
CA LYS A 673 57.34 50.66 -0.50
C LYS A 673 57.76 51.84 -1.38
N SER A 674 56.94 52.29 -2.33
CA SER A 674 57.15 53.51 -3.12
C SER A 674 56.82 54.80 -2.40
N LEU A 675 55.88 54.79 -1.46
CA LEU A 675 55.49 55.94 -0.68
C LEU A 675 56.51 56.27 0.42
N VAL A 676 57.11 55.26 1.04
CA VAL A 676 58.12 55.40 2.09
C VAL A 676 59.47 55.90 1.52
N SER A 677 59.83 55.57 0.27
CA SER A 677 61.10 56.04 -0.37
C SER A 677 61.06 57.53 -0.78
N ASN A 678 59.90 58.19 -0.80
CA ASN A 678 59.73 59.61 -1.12
C ASN A 678 59.61 60.53 0.11
N SER A 679 59.72 59.99 1.36
CA SER A 679 59.61 60.76 2.57
C SER A 679 60.90 60.80 3.43
N SER A 680 62.07 60.81 2.81
CA SER A 680 63.31 61.17 3.50
C SER A 680 63.47 62.68 3.38
N PRO A 681 63.42 63.47 4.49
CA PRO A 681 63.65 64.89 4.48
C PRO A 681 65.15 65.10 4.26
N ALA A 682 65.50 66.08 3.39
CA ALA A 682 66.79 66.68 3.27
C ALA A 682 67.07 67.59 4.47
#